data_e856dd8bcc2e2d539b7be22a2edd6761
#
_entry.id   e856dd8bcc2e2d539b7be22a2edd6761
#
_cell.length_a   1.000
_cell.length_b   1.000
_cell.length_c   1.000
_cell.angle_alpha   90.00
_cell.angle_beta   90.00
_cell.angle_gamma   90.00
#
_symmetry.space_group_name_H-M   'P 1'
#
loop_
_entity.id
_entity.type
_entity.pdbx_description
1 polymer ?
#
loop_
_entity_poly.entity_id
_entity_poly.type
_entity_poly.pdbx_seq_one_letter_code
_entity_poly.pdbx_strand_id
1 'polypeptide(L)'
;PAIALPWGMNFWTPQTGKMGDGWTYTYGADKIRGIKQTHQPSPWINDYGQFAVMPVVGKKVFDEEGRASWFSHKAETATPYYYKVYLADHDVTAEISPTSRAASMRITYPQTEAAYFVVDAFDKGSSVTIMPDKRTIVGYTTKNSGGVPDGFKNYFVLRFDHDFTYIGCVEDGKLSDGKTVSTCNHAMAVVGFHTKRGEQVNVQVASSFISNEQALRNLKEVEGKTFDEVKAEGRKEWNNILGRIEVEDNNIDHLRTFYSCLYRSVLFPRTFYELDEQGNPVHYSPYNGKVLPGYLFTDTGFWDTFRSLFPLLNLVYPSMNEKMQAGLVNAYKESGFLPEWASPGHRDCMVGNNSASVVADAYIKGLRGYDIETLWKAVTHGANAVHPSVSSTGRKGFDYYNRLGYVPYNVGINESVARTLEYAYDDWCIYQLGLKLGKSAKELKPYKLRAMNYQKVFDKETGLMRGRNEDGSFQMPFNPFKWGDAFTEGNSWHYTWSVFHDPAGLARLMGGYDKFNAMLDSVFQLPPVFDDSYYGFTIHEIREMQIMNMGNYAHGNQPIQHMIYLYDYSGQPWKAQYWVREVMDRLYSAQPDGYCGDEDNGQTSAWYVFSALGFYPVCPGSTQYMIGSPYFHMAKVHLENGKTITLRAEKNDKDNRFIQHITMNGQPYPHYYLEHEQLLSGPIIDFTTVSYTHLRAHETKANLV
;
A
#
# COMPACT_ATOMS: atom_id res chain seq x y z
N PRO A 1 -11.66 -7.62 -5.57
CA PRO A 1 -10.47 -8.17 -6.26
C PRO A 1 -9.73 -7.09 -7.03
N ALA A 2 -8.40 -7.12 -6.98
CA ALA A 2 -7.54 -6.27 -7.80
C ALA A 2 -6.88 -7.15 -8.87
N ILE A 3 -7.35 -7.04 -10.10
CA ILE A 3 -6.86 -7.78 -11.24
C ILE A 3 -5.85 -6.89 -11.95
N ALA A 4 -4.57 -7.21 -11.80
CA ALA A 4 -3.44 -6.42 -12.29
C ALA A 4 -2.18 -7.27 -12.41
N LEU A 5 -1.16 -6.79 -13.07
CA LEU A 5 0.20 -7.31 -12.89
C LEU A 5 0.88 -6.66 -11.67
N PRO A 6 1.95 -7.23 -11.13
CA PRO A 6 2.70 -6.61 -10.04
C PRO A 6 3.09 -5.17 -10.40
N TRP A 7 2.83 -4.23 -9.51
CA TRP A 7 3.05 -2.79 -9.70
C TRP A 7 2.49 -2.23 -11.01
N GLY A 8 1.45 -2.84 -11.58
CA GLY A 8 0.85 -2.44 -12.84
C GLY A 8 0.30 -1.01 -12.81
N MET A 9 0.29 -0.34 -13.97
CA MET A 9 -0.28 1.01 -14.10
C MET A 9 -1.79 0.99 -13.87
N ASN A 10 -2.47 -0.04 -14.35
CA ASN A 10 -3.93 -0.16 -14.28
C ASN A 10 -4.35 -1.37 -13.43
N PHE A 11 -5.40 -1.19 -12.67
CA PHE A 11 -6.12 -2.26 -11.98
C PHE A 11 -7.51 -2.40 -12.59
N TRP A 12 -8.01 -3.63 -12.61
CA TRP A 12 -9.37 -3.94 -12.98
C TRP A 12 -10.11 -4.56 -11.80
N THR A 13 -11.36 -4.19 -11.61
CA THR A 13 -12.20 -4.74 -10.56
C THR A 13 -13.67 -4.77 -11.01
N PRO A 14 -14.48 -5.76 -10.57
CA PRO A 14 -15.93 -5.66 -10.73
C PRO A 14 -16.45 -4.47 -9.93
N GLN A 15 -17.28 -3.64 -10.59
CA GLN A 15 -17.89 -2.46 -9.98
C GLN A 15 -19.24 -2.87 -9.37
N THR A 16 -19.33 -2.88 -8.05
CA THR A 16 -20.59 -3.10 -7.33
C THR A 16 -21.19 -1.81 -6.78
N GLY A 17 -20.37 -0.79 -6.53
CA GLY A 17 -20.76 0.56 -6.17
C GLY A 17 -21.15 1.41 -7.38
N LYS A 18 -21.58 2.65 -7.10
CA LYS A 18 -21.89 3.64 -8.13
C LYS A 18 -20.65 4.40 -8.55
N MET A 19 -20.74 5.09 -9.68
CA MET A 19 -19.73 5.99 -10.17
C MET A 19 -19.40 7.07 -9.11
N GLY A 20 -18.13 7.18 -8.76
CA GLY A 20 -17.67 8.14 -7.74
C GLY A 20 -17.69 7.64 -6.31
N ASP A 21 -18.27 6.45 -6.03
CA ASP A 21 -18.20 5.84 -4.72
C ASP A 21 -16.75 5.49 -4.36
N GLY A 22 -16.35 5.76 -3.12
CA GLY A 22 -15.09 5.29 -2.57
C GLY A 22 -15.03 3.76 -2.49
N TRP A 23 -16.16 3.11 -2.28
CA TRP A 23 -16.29 1.65 -2.26
C TRP A 23 -16.64 1.12 -3.66
N THR A 24 -15.64 1.00 -4.55
CA THR A 24 -15.83 0.46 -5.90
C THR A 24 -16.36 -0.96 -5.90
N TYR A 25 -15.89 -1.79 -4.96
CA TYR A 25 -16.31 -3.17 -4.78
C TYR A 25 -16.64 -3.45 -3.31
N THR A 26 -17.73 -4.15 -3.08
CA THR A 26 -18.13 -4.68 -1.77
C THR A 26 -18.46 -6.16 -1.92
N TYR A 27 -17.84 -7.03 -1.13
CA TYR A 27 -18.01 -8.47 -1.24
C TYR A 27 -19.46 -8.92 -1.01
N GLY A 28 -20.18 -8.29 -0.10
CA GLY A 28 -21.59 -8.60 0.19
C GLY A 28 -22.60 -8.09 -0.84
N ALA A 29 -22.16 -7.39 -1.90
CA ALA A 29 -23.05 -6.93 -2.96
C ALA A 29 -23.47 -8.08 -3.88
N ASP A 30 -24.64 -7.96 -4.46
CA ASP A 30 -25.28 -8.98 -5.31
C ASP A 30 -25.39 -8.59 -6.78
N LYS A 31 -24.99 -7.36 -7.14
CA LYS A 31 -25.01 -6.84 -8.52
C LYS A 31 -23.69 -6.21 -8.94
N ILE A 32 -23.33 -6.46 -10.19
CA ILE A 32 -22.21 -5.82 -10.88
C ILE A 32 -22.76 -4.82 -11.89
N ARG A 33 -22.24 -3.58 -11.88
CA ARG A 33 -22.59 -2.48 -12.77
C ARG A 33 -21.62 -2.28 -13.93
N GLY A 34 -20.46 -2.91 -13.84
CA GLY A 34 -19.40 -2.87 -14.85
C GLY A 34 -18.14 -3.59 -14.40
N ILE A 35 -17.18 -3.69 -15.31
CA ILE A 35 -15.80 -4.01 -15.02
C ILE A 35 -15.04 -2.69 -15.15
N LYS A 36 -14.52 -2.19 -14.04
CA LYS A 36 -13.93 -0.85 -13.91
C LYS A 36 -12.42 -0.92 -14.00
N GLN A 37 -11.82 -0.09 -14.87
CA GLN A 37 -10.42 0.25 -14.72
C GLN A 37 -10.31 1.26 -13.58
N THR A 38 -9.48 0.97 -12.60
CA THR A 38 -9.33 1.77 -11.39
C THR A 38 -7.88 2.06 -11.11
N HIS A 39 -7.62 3.20 -10.47
CA HIS A 39 -6.32 3.61 -9.94
C HIS A 39 -6.44 3.94 -8.44
N GLN A 40 -7.53 3.51 -7.81
CA GLN A 40 -7.84 3.83 -6.43
C GLN A 40 -6.85 3.17 -5.46
N PRO A 41 -6.12 3.95 -4.63
CA PRO A 41 -5.24 3.40 -3.61
C PRO A 41 -6.00 3.05 -2.32
N SER A 42 -7.05 3.80 -2.02
CA SER A 42 -7.93 3.59 -0.87
C SER A 42 -9.30 4.25 -1.11
N PRO A 43 -10.36 3.80 -0.43
CA PRO A 43 -11.68 4.44 -0.54
C PRO A 43 -11.67 5.90 -0.09
N TRP A 44 -10.81 6.28 0.83
CA TRP A 44 -10.70 7.63 1.40
C TRP A 44 -10.06 8.63 0.43
N ILE A 45 -9.03 8.22 -0.30
CA ILE A 45 -8.39 9.00 -1.37
C ILE A 45 -9.24 8.99 -2.64
N ASN A 46 -9.99 7.90 -2.87
CA ASN A 46 -10.79 7.67 -4.05
C ASN A 46 -9.94 7.51 -5.34
N ASP A 47 -10.53 7.68 -6.51
CA ASP A 47 -10.00 7.25 -7.80
C ASP A 47 -9.66 8.42 -8.73
N TYR A 48 -8.93 8.14 -9.79
CA TYR A 48 -8.64 9.08 -10.87
C TYR A 48 -8.49 8.34 -12.21
N GLY A 49 -8.94 8.95 -13.28
CA GLY A 49 -8.82 8.40 -14.63
C GLY A 49 -9.60 7.10 -14.84
N GLN A 50 -10.60 6.85 -14.02
CA GLN A 50 -11.40 5.62 -14.08
C GLN A 50 -12.43 5.66 -15.18
N PHE A 51 -12.69 4.49 -15.78
CA PHE A 51 -13.81 4.21 -16.67
C PHE A 51 -14.25 2.76 -16.50
N ALA A 52 -15.45 2.43 -17.00
CA ALA A 52 -15.98 1.08 -16.87
C ALA A 52 -16.48 0.56 -18.21
N VAL A 53 -16.50 -0.77 -18.33
CA VAL A 53 -17.11 -1.48 -19.47
C VAL A 53 -18.15 -2.46 -18.96
N MET A 54 -19.18 -2.72 -19.76
CA MET A 54 -20.23 -3.67 -19.39
C MET A 54 -20.85 -4.31 -20.63
N PRO A 55 -20.89 -5.66 -20.73
CA PRO A 55 -21.72 -6.34 -21.72
C PRO A 55 -23.18 -6.31 -21.26
N VAL A 56 -24.08 -6.03 -22.21
CA VAL A 56 -25.53 -5.93 -21.96
C VAL A 56 -26.26 -6.68 -23.06
N VAL A 57 -27.36 -7.39 -22.74
CA VAL A 57 -28.17 -8.10 -23.69
C VAL A 57 -29.63 -7.65 -23.63
N GLY A 58 -30.26 -7.45 -24.75
CA GLY A 58 -31.70 -7.20 -24.91
C GLY A 58 -32.04 -5.71 -24.94
N LYS A 59 -32.36 -5.08 -23.82
CA LYS A 59 -32.83 -3.69 -23.82
C LYS A 59 -31.64 -2.71 -23.93
N LYS A 60 -31.86 -1.62 -24.67
CA LYS A 60 -30.91 -0.50 -24.79
C LYS A 60 -30.99 0.42 -23.55
N VAL A 61 -30.65 -0.12 -22.36
CA VAL A 61 -30.60 0.61 -21.08
C VAL A 61 -29.17 0.49 -20.58
N PHE A 62 -28.44 1.58 -20.55
CA PHE A 62 -26.99 1.57 -20.36
C PHE A 62 -26.50 2.35 -19.14
N ASP A 63 -27.41 3.03 -18.44
CA ASP A 63 -27.08 3.64 -17.14
C ASP A 63 -26.72 2.57 -16.11
N GLU A 64 -26.03 2.96 -15.05
CA GLU A 64 -25.48 2.02 -14.05
C GLU A 64 -26.51 1.09 -13.42
N GLU A 65 -27.74 1.57 -13.18
CA GLU A 65 -28.80 0.74 -12.60
C GLU A 65 -29.44 -0.16 -13.64
N GLY A 66 -29.67 0.38 -14.85
CA GLY A 66 -30.31 -0.35 -15.95
C GLY A 66 -29.46 -1.47 -16.53
N ARG A 67 -28.14 -1.30 -16.53
CA ARG A 67 -27.20 -2.33 -17.00
C ARG A 67 -26.72 -3.30 -15.91
N ALA A 68 -26.97 -3.01 -14.64
CA ALA A 68 -26.53 -3.84 -13.54
C ALA A 68 -27.07 -5.27 -13.65
N SER A 69 -26.27 -6.24 -13.28
CA SER A 69 -26.63 -7.65 -13.32
C SER A 69 -26.36 -8.37 -12.02
N TRP A 70 -27.29 -9.24 -11.64
CA TRP A 70 -27.07 -10.20 -10.57
C TRP A 70 -25.87 -11.11 -10.91
N PHE A 71 -25.10 -11.45 -9.89
CA PHE A 71 -24.02 -12.41 -9.96
C PHE A 71 -23.92 -13.23 -8.67
N SER A 72 -23.14 -14.30 -8.72
CA SER A 72 -22.88 -15.14 -7.55
C SER A 72 -21.40 -15.45 -7.47
N HIS A 73 -20.83 -15.37 -6.26
CA HIS A 73 -19.45 -15.79 -6.01
C HIS A 73 -19.19 -17.27 -6.35
N LYS A 74 -20.23 -18.11 -6.42
CA LYS A 74 -20.13 -19.50 -6.90
C LYS A 74 -19.89 -19.60 -8.42
N ALA A 75 -20.23 -18.57 -9.16
CA ALA A 75 -20.03 -18.45 -10.61
C ALA A 75 -18.99 -17.36 -10.95
N GLU A 76 -18.11 -17.09 -10.01
CA GLU A 76 -17.02 -16.13 -10.13
C GLU A 76 -15.67 -16.82 -9.91
N THR A 77 -14.66 -16.41 -10.65
CA THR A 77 -13.27 -16.78 -10.41
C THR A 77 -12.44 -15.49 -10.34
N ALA A 78 -11.72 -15.30 -9.26
CA ALA A 78 -10.84 -14.16 -9.07
C ALA A 78 -9.44 -14.63 -8.70
N THR A 79 -8.47 -14.36 -9.55
CA THR A 79 -7.04 -14.54 -9.31
C THR A 79 -6.34 -13.20 -9.60
N PRO A 80 -5.09 -13.00 -9.21
CA PRO A 80 -4.39 -11.74 -9.50
C PRO A 80 -4.34 -11.38 -11.00
N TYR A 81 -4.27 -12.38 -11.87
CA TYR A 81 -4.10 -12.25 -13.32
C TYR A 81 -5.33 -12.59 -14.14
N TYR A 82 -6.47 -12.94 -13.53
CA TYR A 82 -7.66 -13.41 -14.22
C TYR A 82 -8.91 -13.23 -13.39
N TYR A 83 -9.92 -12.63 -14.01
CA TYR A 83 -11.26 -12.54 -13.44
C TYR A 83 -12.29 -13.08 -14.42
N LYS A 84 -13.24 -13.83 -13.90
CA LYS A 84 -14.38 -14.40 -14.67
C LYS A 84 -15.63 -14.27 -13.81
N VAL A 85 -16.73 -13.85 -14.45
CA VAL A 85 -18.05 -13.79 -13.79
C VAL A 85 -19.17 -14.10 -14.77
N TYR A 86 -20.21 -14.77 -14.30
CA TYR A 86 -21.47 -14.93 -15.03
C TYR A 86 -22.45 -13.83 -14.60
N LEU A 87 -22.91 -13.05 -15.57
CA LEU A 87 -23.86 -11.95 -15.40
C LEU A 87 -25.27 -12.47 -15.73
N ALA A 88 -26.05 -12.76 -14.70
CA ALA A 88 -27.29 -13.54 -14.81
C ALA A 88 -28.39 -12.81 -15.63
N ASP A 89 -28.53 -11.48 -15.46
CA ASP A 89 -29.57 -10.72 -16.19
C ASP A 89 -29.32 -10.60 -17.68
N HIS A 90 -28.05 -10.80 -18.10
CA HIS A 90 -27.63 -10.71 -19.50
C HIS A 90 -27.30 -12.06 -20.13
N ASP A 91 -27.31 -13.15 -19.36
CA ASP A 91 -26.84 -14.47 -19.79
C ASP A 91 -25.45 -14.40 -20.45
N VAL A 92 -24.52 -13.65 -19.84
CA VAL A 92 -23.20 -13.37 -20.38
C VAL A 92 -22.14 -13.84 -19.40
N THR A 93 -21.09 -14.47 -19.91
CA THR A 93 -19.84 -14.68 -19.15
C THR A 93 -18.80 -13.65 -19.57
N ALA A 94 -18.33 -12.85 -18.64
CA ALA A 94 -17.27 -11.87 -18.85
C ALA A 94 -15.96 -12.35 -18.21
N GLU A 95 -14.88 -12.26 -18.99
CA GLU A 95 -13.53 -12.64 -18.56
C GLU A 95 -12.56 -11.50 -18.87
N ILE A 96 -11.60 -11.26 -17.99
CA ILE A 96 -10.53 -10.27 -18.19
C ILE A 96 -9.18 -10.78 -17.68
N SER A 97 -8.12 -10.50 -18.42
CA SER A 97 -6.74 -10.75 -18.03
C SER A 97 -5.89 -9.52 -18.34
N PRO A 98 -5.16 -8.96 -17.36
CA PRO A 98 -4.45 -7.70 -17.47
C PRO A 98 -3.01 -7.87 -17.93
N THR A 99 -2.47 -6.79 -18.49
CA THR A 99 -1.04 -6.46 -18.51
C THR A 99 -0.79 -5.21 -17.68
N SER A 100 0.38 -4.60 -17.76
CA SER A 100 0.66 -3.39 -16.98
C SER A 100 -0.23 -2.21 -17.39
N ARG A 101 -0.43 -2.00 -18.70
CA ARG A 101 -1.14 -0.83 -19.28
C ARG A 101 -2.30 -1.21 -20.18
N ALA A 102 -2.52 -2.51 -20.38
CA ALA A 102 -3.56 -3.05 -21.24
C ALA A 102 -4.27 -4.22 -20.56
N ALA A 103 -5.29 -4.75 -21.23
CA ALA A 103 -5.96 -5.99 -20.84
C ALA A 103 -6.59 -6.65 -22.09
N SER A 104 -6.77 -7.97 -22.02
CA SER A 104 -7.62 -8.73 -22.91
C SER A 104 -8.91 -9.10 -22.21
N MET A 105 -10.03 -8.97 -22.91
CA MET A 105 -11.33 -9.41 -22.43
C MET A 105 -11.93 -10.43 -23.41
N ARG A 106 -12.67 -11.39 -22.86
CA ARG A 106 -13.44 -12.36 -23.63
C ARG A 106 -14.86 -12.39 -23.11
N ILE A 107 -15.82 -12.01 -23.96
CA ILE A 107 -17.23 -11.93 -23.60
C ILE A 107 -17.97 -13.02 -24.33
N THR A 108 -18.55 -13.94 -23.59
CA THR A 108 -19.36 -15.03 -24.16
C THR A 108 -20.83 -14.67 -24.08
N TYR A 109 -21.47 -14.49 -25.24
CA TYR A 109 -22.86 -14.07 -25.36
C TYR A 109 -23.81 -15.24 -25.60
N PRO A 110 -25.09 -15.09 -25.27
CA PRO A 110 -26.14 -15.98 -25.74
C PRO A 110 -26.43 -15.76 -27.25
N GLN A 111 -27.32 -16.55 -27.85
CA GLN A 111 -27.84 -16.27 -29.14
C GLN A 111 -28.79 -15.08 -29.08
N THR A 112 -28.44 -13.99 -29.75
CA THR A 112 -29.23 -12.75 -29.75
C THR A 112 -28.83 -11.82 -30.89
N GLU A 113 -29.78 -11.01 -31.35
CA GLU A 113 -29.51 -9.87 -32.23
C GLU A 113 -29.23 -8.57 -31.47
N ALA A 114 -29.32 -8.61 -30.14
CA ALA A 114 -29.20 -7.47 -29.25
C ALA A 114 -28.11 -7.69 -28.18
N ALA A 115 -26.91 -8.10 -28.62
CA ALA A 115 -25.73 -8.15 -27.80
C ALA A 115 -25.04 -6.78 -27.85
N TYR A 116 -24.84 -6.14 -26.71
CA TYR A 116 -24.20 -4.82 -26.63
C TYR A 116 -22.95 -4.86 -25.73
N PHE A 117 -22.06 -3.91 -25.98
CA PHE A 117 -20.91 -3.64 -25.14
C PHE A 117 -20.84 -2.13 -24.92
N VAL A 118 -20.86 -1.72 -23.65
CA VAL A 118 -20.88 -0.32 -23.21
C VAL A 118 -19.50 0.07 -22.73
N VAL A 119 -19.01 1.23 -23.17
CA VAL A 119 -17.83 1.91 -22.60
C VAL A 119 -18.33 3.17 -21.93
N ASP A 120 -18.28 3.20 -20.61
CA ASP A 120 -18.72 4.31 -19.78
C ASP A 120 -17.50 5.14 -19.34
N ALA A 121 -17.34 6.31 -19.94
CA ALA A 121 -16.20 7.19 -19.69
C ALA A 121 -16.40 8.11 -18.46
N PHE A 122 -17.47 7.91 -17.72
CA PHE A 122 -17.83 8.60 -16.48
C PHE A 122 -18.06 10.12 -16.61
N ASP A 123 -18.53 10.73 -15.58
CA ASP A 123 -18.84 12.16 -15.51
C ASP A 123 -17.60 13.05 -15.25
N LYS A 124 -17.81 14.35 -15.19
CA LYS A 124 -16.81 15.44 -15.03
C LYS A 124 -16.08 15.81 -16.33
N GLY A 125 -16.60 15.37 -17.45
CA GLY A 125 -16.05 15.62 -18.77
C GLY A 125 -15.41 14.36 -19.36
N SER A 126 -15.99 13.87 -20.42
CA SER A 126 -15.49 12.68 -21.11
C SER A 126 -15.79 12.73 -22.60
N SER A 127 -15.09 11.90 -23.36
CA SER A 127 -15.24 11.81 -24.80
C SER A 127 -15.12 10.37 -25.27
N VAL A 128 -15.93 10.02 -26.25
CA VAL A 128 -15.87 8.73 -26.96
C VAL A 128 -15.98 8.94 -28.46
N THR A 129 -15.25 8.13 -29.21
CA THR A 129 -15.32 8.08 -30.67
C THR A 129 -15.33 6.63 -31.11
N ILE A 130 -16.37 6.24 -31.85
CA ILE A 130 -16.52 4.91 -32.42
C ILE A 130 -16.03 4.97 -33.88
N MET A 131 -15.11 4.09 -34.23
CA MET A 131 -14.57 3.90 -35.59
C MET A 131 -14.97 2.52 -36.11
N PRO A 132 -16.16 2.38 -36.78
CA PRO A 132 -16.67 1.08 -37.17
C PRO A 132 -15.74 0.31 -38.11
N ASP A 133 -15.18 1.00 -39.12
CA ASP A 133 -14.27 0.41 -40.12
C ASP A 133 -12.98 -0.17 -39.48
N LYS A 134 -12.63 0.29 -38.28
CA LYS A 134 -11.47 -0.17 -37.52
C LYS A 134 -11.83 -1.06 -36.33
N ARG A 135 -13.13 -1.33 -36.13
CA ARG A 135 -13.64 -2.08 -34.96
C ARG A 135 -13.09 -1.52 -33.64
N THR A 136 -13.00 -0.20 -33.55
CA THR A 136 -12.25 0.47 -32.46
C THR A 136 -13.09 1.57 -31.84
N ILE A 137 -12.97 1.71 -30.53
CA ILE A 137 -13.45 2.85 -29.76
C ILE A 137 -12.23 3.53 -29.14
N VAL A 138 -12.16 4.86 -29.24
CA VAL A 138 -11.17 5.68 -28.51
C VAL A 138 -11.91 6.72 -27.69
N GLY A 139 -11.28 7.20 -26.64
CA GLY A 139 -11.86 8.24 -25.83
C GLY A 139 -10.95 8.69 -24.71
N TYR A 140 -11.51 9.48 -23.80
CA TYR A 140 -10.85 9.84 -22.55
C TYR A 140 -11.86 10.12 -21.44
N THR A 141 -11.40 9.99 -20.23
CA THR A 141 -12.07 10.44 -19.01
C THR A 141 -11.22 11.49 -18.32
N THR A 142 -11.88 12.48 -17.68
CA THR A 142 -11.24 13.46 -16.82
C THR A 142 -11.57 13.23 -15.36
N LYS A 143 -12.36 12.19 -15.05
CA LYS A 143 -12.81 11.88 -13.69
C LYS A 143 -11.61 11.73 -12.76
N ASN A 144 -11.62 12.44 -11.64
CA ASN A 144 -10.58 12.38 -10.63
C ASN A 144 -11.07 12.90 -9.29
N SER A 145 -10.36 12.53 -8.23
CA SER A 145 -10.62 12.98 -6.85
C SER A 145 -9.57 13.99 -6.33
N GLY A 146 -8.70 14.47 -7.20
CA GLY A 146 -7.63 15.42 -6.88
C GLY A 146 -6.24 14.91 -7.22
N GLY A 147 -5.21 15.64 -6.83
CA GLY A 147 -3.81 15.29 -7.11
C GLY A 147 -3.43 15.38 -8.59
N VAL A 148 -4.15 16.16 -9.37
CA VAL A 148 -3.93 16.34 -10.81
C VAL A 148 -3.93 17.81 -11.21
N PRO A 149 -3.13 18.21 -12.21
CA PRO A 149 -3.19 19.54 -12.77
C PRO A 149 -4.40 19.68 -13.71
N ASP A 150 -4.68 20.92 -14.13
CA ASP A 150 -5.67 21.21 -15.17
C ASP A 150 -5.33 20.47 -16.46
N GLY A 151 -6.36 19.98 -17.13
CA GLY A 151 -6.21 19.26 -18.39
C GLY A 151 -5.85 17.78 -18.25
N PHE A 152 -5.81 17.25 -17.05
CA PHE A 152 -5.61 15.81 -16.81
C PHE A 152 -6.64 14.96 -17.55
N LYS A 153 -6.16 13.91 -18.22
CA LYS A 153 -6.97 12.92 -18.91
C LYS A 153 -6.37 11.53 -18.78
N ASN A 154 -7.22 10.53 -18.71
CA ASN A 154 -6.86 9.15 -19.03
C ASN A 154 -7.49 8.78 -20.37
N TYR A 155 -6.64 8.61 -21.37
CA TYR A 155 -7.05 8.20 -22.72
C TYR A 155 -7.16 6.68 -22.78
N PHE A 156 -8.14 6.17 -23.53
CA PHE A 156 -8.30 4.73 -23.70
C PHE A 156 -8.58 4.37 -25.16
N VAL A 157 -8.25 3.14 -25.52
CA VAL A 157 -8.53 2.51 -26.80
C VAL A 157 -9.05 1.09 -26.56
N LEU A 158 -10.14 0.74 -27.23
CA LEU A 158 -10.69 -0.63 -27.22
C LEU A 158 -10.77 -1.11 -28.67
N ARG A 159 -10.25 -2.30 -28.95
CA ARG A 159 -10.28 -2.95 -30.28
C ARG A 159 -11.00 -4.27 -30.16
N PHE A 160 -11.96 -4.50 -31.07
CA PHE A 160 -12.82 -5.67 -31.12
C PHE A 160 -12.43 -6.58 -32.30
N ASP A 161 -12.68 -7.87 -32.14
CA ASP A 161 -12.46 -8.86 -33.20
C ASP A 161 -13.70 -9.05 -34.12
N HIS A 162 -14.82 -8.38 -33.83
CA HIS A 162 -16.10 -8.45 -34.54
C HIS A 162 -16.48 -7.10 -35.14
N ASP A 163 -17.17 -7.16 -36.30
CA ASP A 163 -17.82 -6.00 -36.90
C ASP A 163 -19.03 -5.57 -36.05
N PHE A 164 -19.27 -4.27 -35.98
CA PHE A 164 -20.39 -3.72 -35.25
C PHE A 164 -21.66 -3.78 -36.06
N THR A 165 -22.72 -4.39 -35.55
CA THR A 165 -24.07 -4.39 -36.12
C THR A 165 -24.92 -3.24 -35.59
N TYR A 166 -24.47 -2.59 -34.51
CA TYR A 166 -25.08 -1.41 -33.90
C TYR A 166 -24.00 -0.49 -33.37
N ILE A 167 -24.24 0.81 -33.50
CA ILE A 167 -23.44 1.86 -32.89
C ILE A 167 -24.33 2.94 -32.27
N GLY A 168 -23.92 3.56 -31.21
CA GLY A 168 -24.62 4.68 -30.60
C GLY A 168 -23.78 5.31 -29.48
N CYS A 169 -24.13 6.54 -29.13
CA CYS A 169 -23.55 7.25 -27.99
C CYS A 169 -24.63 7.64 -26.99
N VAL A 170 -24.28 7.62 -25.72
CA VAL A 170 -25.11 8.19 -24.65
C VAL A 170 -24.45 9.48 -24.18
N GLU A 171 -25.19 10.58 -24.22
CA GLU A 171 -24.76 11.91 -23.81
C GLU A 171 -25.63 12.36 -22.63
N ASP A 172 -25.02 12.46 -21.46
CA ASP A 172 -25.72 12.88 -20.23
C ASP A 172 -27.05 12.12 -20.00
N GLY A 173 -27.01 10.80 -20.23
CA GLY A 173 -28.16 9.89 -20.07
C GLY A 173 -29.05 9.74 -21.31
N LYS A 174 -28.81 10.46 -22.41
CA LYS A 174 -29.61 10.38 -23.62
C LYS A 174 -28.91 9.58 -24.73
N LEU A 175 -29.53 8.48 -25.12
CA LEU A 175 -29.06 7.63 -26.20
C LEU A 175 -29.36 8.26 -27.58
N SER A 176 -28.38 8.24 -28.48
CA SER A 176 -28.49 8.61 -29.89
C SER A 176 -27.98 7.47 -30.77
N ASP A 177 -28.89 6.76 -31.43
CA ASP A 177 -28.57 5.67 -32.34
C ASP A 177 -27.77 6.21 -33.55
N GLY A 178 -26.77 5.46 -34.00
CA GLY A 178 -25.93 5.79 -35.14
C GLY A 178 -24.89 6.88 -34.89
N LYS A 179 -24.89 7.51 -33.71
CA LYS A 179 -23.91 8.54 -33.36
C LYS A 179 -22.55 7.89 -33.06
N THR A 180 -21.49 8.43 -33.65
CA THR A 180 -20.13 7.91 -33.55
C THR A 180 -19.20 8.72 -32.65
N VAL A 181 -19.55 9.98 -32.32
CA VAL A 181 -18.71 10.88 -31.53
C VAL A 181 -19.55 11.56 -30.47
N SER A 182 -19.08 11.59 -29.27
CA SER A 182 -19.67 12.34 -28.14
C SER A 182 -18.58 12.94 -27.26
N THR A 183 -18.74 14.22 -26.95
CA THR A 183 -17.93 14.92 -25.93
C THR A 183 -18.88 15.76 -25.09
N CYS A 184 -19.05 15.39 -23.82
CA CYS A 184 -20.01 16.01 -22.92
C CYS A 184 -19.58 15.80 -21.46
N ASN A 185 -20.44 16.12 -20.49
CA ASN A 185 -20.12 15.86 -19.09
C ASN A 185 -19.98 14.37 -18.80
N HIS A 186 -20.86 13.53 -19.37
CA HIS A 186 -20.87 12.08 -19.20
C HIS A 186 -21.12 11.38 -20.52
N ALA A 187 -20.08 10.92 -21.19
CA ALA A 187 -20.15 10.22 -22.47
C ALA A 187 -20.05 8.70 -22.30
N MET A 188 -20.87 7.96 -23.05
CA MET A 188 -20.73 6.50 -23.21
C MET A 188 -20.72 6.16 -24.69
N ALA A 189 -19.94 5.17 -25.08
CA ALA A 189 -20.03 4.51 -26.39
C ALA A 189 -20.74 3.17 -26.24
N VAL A 190 -21.60 2.84 -27.18
CA VAL A 190 -22.29 1.56 -27.23
C VAL A 190 -22.09 0.96 -28.64
N VAL A 191 -21.57 -0.26 -28.66
CA VAL A 191 -21.48 -1.08 -29.88
C VAL A 191 -22.28 -2.36 -29.71
N GLY A 192 -22.80 -2.92 -30.78
CA GLY A 192 -23.62 -4.12 -30.73
C GLY A 192 -23.20 -5.16 -31.76
N PHE A 193 -23.65 -6.39 -31.51
CA PHE A 193 -23.33 -7.57 -32.27
C PHE A 193 -24.58 -8.44 -32.47
N HIS A 194 -24.61 -9.22 -33.56
CA HIS A 194 -25.49 -10.37 -33.66
C HIS A 194 -24.69 -11.62 -33.30
N THR A 195 -25.10 -12.33 -32.28
CA THR A 195 -24.32 -13.45 -31.73
C THR A 195 -25.10 -14.77 -31.82
N LYS A 196 -24.35 -15.85 -32.02
CA LYS A 196 -24.81 -17.23 -31.86
C LYS A 196 -24.63 -17.65 -30.39
N ARG A 197 -25.25 -18.72 -30.00
CA ARG A 197 -25.08 -19.25 -28.62
C ARG A 197 -23.64 -19.60 -28.33
N GLY A 198 -23.07 -19.00 -27.31
CA GLY A 198 -21.70 -19.23 -26.86
C GLY A 198 -20.65 -18.52 -27.71
N GLU A 199 -21.07 -17.59 -28.56
CA GLU A 199 -20.13 -16.80 -29.38
C GLU A 199 -19.32 -15.88 -28.51
N GLN A 200 -18.00 -15.84 -28.73
CA GLN A 200 -17.04 -15.07 -27.96
C GLN A 200 -16.61 -13.83 -28.73
N VAL A 201 -16.88 -12.68 -28.17
CA VAL A 201 -16.36 -11.40 -28.65
C VAL A 201 -15.11 -11.05 -27.81
N ASN A 202 -13.97 -10.93 -28.48
CA ASN A 202 -12.73 -10.57 -27.84
C ASN A 202 -12.48 -9.07 -27.94
N VAL A 203 -12.06 -8.46 -26.85
CA VAL A 203 -11.77 -7.03 -26.75
C VAL A 203 -10.38 -6.84 -26.18
N GLN A 204 -9.57 -6.05 -26.85
CA GLN A 204 -8.28 -5.58 -26.35
C GLN A 204 -8.43 -4.13 -25.92
N VAL A 205 -8.01 -3.79 -24.70
CA VAL A 205 -8.13 -2.46 -24.13
C VAL A 205 -6.78 -1.98 -23.61
N ALA A 206 -6.46 -0.71 -23.86
CA ALA A 206 -5.30 -0.05 -23.27
C ALA A 206 -5.64 1.38 -22.91
N SER A 207 -4.87 1.96 -21.99
CA SER A 207 -5.01 3.34 -21.59
C SER A 207 -3.66 4.05 -21.49
N SER A 208 -3.72 5.39 -21.45
CA SER A 208 -2.55 6.26 -21.33
C SER A 208 -2.93 7.58 -20.67
N PHE A 209 -2.08 8.08 -19.79
CA PHE A 209 -2.21 9.45 -19.26
C PHE A 209 -1.59 10.49 -20.20
N ILE A 210 -0.94 10.07 -21.28
CA ILE A 210 -0.21 10.94 -22.22
C ILE A 210 -1.06 11.33 -23.41
N SER A 211 -1.56 10.36 -24.18
CA SER A 211 -2.34 10.60 -25.41
C SER A 211 -3.03 9.33 -25.91
N ASN A 212 -3.94 9.50 -26.89
CA ASN A 212 -4.52 8.37 -27.63
C ASN A 212 -3.47 7.57 -28.40
N GLU A 213 -2.48 8.25 -28.99
CA GLU A 213 -1.38 7.61 -29.71
C GLU A 213 -0.55 6.73 -28.77
N GLN A 214 -0.32 7.20 -27.54
CA GLN A 214 0.37 6.40 -26.52
C GLN A 214 -0.51 5.23 -26.04
N ALA A 215 -1.82 5.40 -25.91
CA ALA A 215 -2.73 4.30 -25.59
C ALA A 215 -2.69 3.21 -26.67
N LEU A 216 -2.65 3.59 -27.95
CA LEU A 216 -2.45 2.66 -29.06
C LEU A 216 -1.10 1.94 -29.00
N ARG A 217 -0.06 2.63 -28.57
CA ARG A 217 1.26 2.02 -28.33
C ARG A 217 1.21 1.02 -27.18
N ASN A 218 0.54 1.36 -26.09
CA ASN A 218 0.36 0.47 -24.93
C ASN A 218 -0.47 -0.78 -25.29
N LEU A 219 -1.36 -0.69 -26.28
CA LEU A 219 -2.14 -1.83 -26.77
C LEU A 219 -1.25 -2.96 -27.32
N LYS A 220 -0.01 -2.67 -27.73
CA LYS A 220 0.97 -3.66 -28.19
C LYS A 220 1.29 -4.70 -27.12
N GLU A 221 1.04 -4.43 -25.85
CA GLU A 221 1.23 -5.41 -24.78
C GLU A 221 0.35 -6.66 -24.95
N VAL A 222 -0.80 -6.52 -25.63
CA VAL A 222 -1.76 -7.61 -25.91
C VAL A 222 -1.96 -7.88 -27.39
N GLU A 223 -1.48 -7.04 -28.29
CA GLU A 223 -1.65 -7.17 -29.72
C GLU A 223 -1.00 -8.46 -30.26
N GLY A 224 -1.74 -9.18 -31.11
CA GLY A 224 -1.29 -10.45 -31.69
C GLY A 224 -1.34 -11.65 -30.75
N LYS A 225 -1.85 -11.48 -29.53
CA LYS A 225 -2.01 -12.54 -28.52
C LYS A 225 -3.48 -12.93 -28.37
N THR A 226 -3.72 -14.20 -28.18
CA THR A 226 -5.02 -14.71 -27.73
C THR A 226 -5.26 -14.36 -26.27
N PHE A 227 -6.53 -14.40 -25.84
CA PHE A 227 -6.88 -14.22 -24.43
C PHE A 227 -6.13 -15.19 -23.51
N ASP A 228 -6.06 -16.47 -23.91
CA ASP A 228 -5.41 -17.50 -23.10
C ASP A 228 -3.88 -17.32 -23.02
N GLU A 229 -3.24 -16.77 -24.06
CA GLU A 229 -1.82 -16.38 -24.01
C GLU A 229 -1.57 -15.24 -23.03
N VAL A 230 -2.38 -14.19 -23.03
CA VAL A 230 -2.28 -13.08 -22.08
C VAL A 230 -2.48 -13.59 -20.65
N LYS A 231 -3.48 -14.45 -20.44
CA LYS A 231 -3.73 -15.08 -19.14
C LYS A 231 -2.54 -15.92 -18.65
N ALA A 232 -1.94 -16.72 -19.54
CA ALA A 232 -0.79 -17.55 -19.20
C ALA A 232 0.45 -16.71 -18.87
N GLU A 233 0.70 -15.62 -19.60
CA GLU A 233 1.78 -14.67 -19.31
C GLU A 233 1.57 -13.99 -17.96
N GLY A 234 0.36 -13.55 -17.65
CA GLY A 234 0.01 -12.96 -16.37
C GLY A 234 0.25 -13.93 -15.20
N ARG A 235 -0.15 -15.20 -15.35
CA ARG A 235 0.14 -16.26 -14.38
C ARG A 235 1.64 -16.45 -14.15
N LYS A 236 2.40 -16.47 -15.25
CA LYS A 236 3.86 -16.64 -15.20
C LYS A 236 4.52 -15.46 -14.45
N GLU A 237 4.10 -14.24 -14.73
CA GLU A 237 4.62 -13.03 -14.07
C GLU A 237 4.34 -13.08 -12.56
N TRP A 238 3.12 -13.39 -12.16
CA TRP A 238 2.78 -13.53 -10.74
C TRP A 238 3.53 -14.67 -10.07
N ASN A 239 3.71 -15.81 -10.72
CA ASN A 239 4.50 -16.91 -10.17
C ASN A 239 5.97 -16.52 -9.97
N ASN A 240 6.55 -15.73 -10.87
CA ASN A 240 7.91 -15.20 -10.73
C ASN A 240 8.06 -14.28 -9.52
N ILE A 241 7.08 -13.40 -9.30
CA ILE A 241 7.11 -12.42 -8.21
C ILE A 241 6.80 -13.08 -6.86
N LEU A 242 5.73 -13.86 -6.76
CA LEU A 242 5.34 -14.54 -5.52
C LEU A 242 6.31 -15.66 -5.16
N GLY A 243 6.87 -16.33 -6.15
CA GLY A 243 7.87 -17.41 -5.97
C GLY A 243 9.22 -16.94 -5.42
N ARG A 244 9.41 -15.62 -5.23
CA ARG A 244 10.57 -15.10 -4.49
C ARG A 244 10.56 -15.52 -3.03
N ILE A 245 9.40 -15.84 -2.47
CA ILE A 245 9.28 -16.38 -1.13
C ILE A 245 8.50 -17.68 -1.20
N GLU A 246 9.13 -18.77 -0.80
CA GLU A 246 8.51 -20.08 -0.67
C GLU A 246 8.32 -20.40 0.80
N VAL A 247 7.12 -20.84 1.19
CA VAL A 247 6.79 -21.25 2.55
C VAL A 247 6.16 -22.64 2.56
N GLU A 248 6.41 -23.41 3.60
CA GLU A 248 5.86 -24.76 3.77
C GLU A 248 4.95 -24.82 5.00
N ASP A 249 3.73 -25.25 4.79
CA ASP A 249 2.74 -25.51 5.83
C ASP A 249 1.75 -26.60 5.37
N ASN A 250 1.26 -27.41 6.30
CA ASN A 250 0.24 -28.41 6.05
C ASN A 250 -1.19 -27.79 6.02
N ASN A 251 -1.36 -26.57 6.52
CA ASN A 251 -2.62 -25.85 6.52
C ASN A 251 -2.70 -24.92 5.30
N ILE A 252 -3.58 -25.27 4.37
CA ILE A 252 -3.78 -24.50 3.14
C ILE A 252 -4.24 -23.05 3.40
N ASP A 253 -4.96 -22.78 4.48
CA ASP A 253 -5.41 -21.42 4.79
C ASP A 253 -4.28 -20.53 5.30
N HIS A 254 -3.25 -21.09 5.94
CA HIS A 254 -2.03 -20.36 6.26
C HIS A 254 -1.28 -19.94 4.99
N LEU A 255 -1.20 -20.83 3.99
CA LEU A 255 -0.60 -20.52 2.69
C LEU A 255 -1.39 -19.47 1.94
N ARG A 256 -2.72 -19.57 1.92
CA ARG A 256 -3.61 -18.57 1.31
C ARG A 256 -3.43 -17.19 1.93
N THR A 257 -3.40 -17.13 3.26
CA THR A 257 -3.20 -15.86 3.99
C THR A 257 -1.84 -15.27 3.65
N PHE A 258 -0.77 -16.05 3.70
CA PHE A 258 0.58 -15.58 3.39
C PHE A 258 0.69 -15.03 1.96
N TYR A 259 0.26 -15.82 0.96
CA TYR A 259 0.38 -15.40 -0.43
C TYR A 259 -0.62 -14.29 -0.82
N SER A 260 -1.75 -14.19 -0.15
CA SER A 260 -2.64 -13.01 -0.28
C SER A 260 -1.97 -11.74 0.24
N CYS A 261 -1.27 -11.83 1.38
CA CYS A 261 -0.49 -10.72 1.91
C CYS A 261 0.70 -10.36 1.00
N LEU A 262 1.44 -11.35 0.49
CA LEU A 262 2.54 -11.10 -0.44
C LEU A 262 2.03 -10.47 -1.75
N TYR A 263 0.92 -10.95 -2.30
CA TYR A 263 0.25 -10.36 -3.45
C TYR A 263 -0.07 -8.88 -3.24
N ARG A 264 -0.67 -8.52 -2.10
CA ARG A 264 -1.01 -7.12 -1.80
C ARG A 264 0.22 -6.25 -1.57
N SER A 265 1.31 -6.82 -1.08
CA SER A 265 2.58 -6.12 -0.87
C SER A 265 3.28 -5.68 -2.16
N VAL A 266 2.87 -6.20 -3.33
CA VAL A 266 3.48 -5.89 -4.63
C VAL A 266 2.48 -5.26 -5.62
N LEU A 267 1.33 -4.80 -5.14
CA LEU A 267 0.38 -4.02 -5.94
C LEU A 267 0.75 -2.55 -5.98
N PHE A 268 1.31 -2.01 -4.89
CA PHE A 268 1.67 -0.60 -4.70
C PHE A 268 3.15 -0.45 -4.31
N PRO A 269 3.79 0.69 -4.57
CA PRO A 269 3.33 1.81 -5.41
C PRO A 269 3.01 1.37 -6.83
N ARG A 270 2.09 2.08 -7.48
CA ARG A 270 1.68 1.79 -8.85
C ARG A 270 2.60 2.48 -9.83
N THR A 271 2.96 1.79 -10.93
CA THR A 271 3.65 2.38 -12.08
C THR A 271 2.83 3.56 -12.62
N PHE A 272 3.48 4.70 -12.84
CA PHE A 272 2.90 5.89 -13.46
C PHE A 272 3.78 6.40 -14.59
N TYR A 273 4.44 5.49 -15.29
CA TYR A 273 5.21 5.76 -16.50
C TYR A 273 4.79 4.81 -17.62
N GLU A 274 5.05 5.23 -18.82
CA GLU A 274 4.75 4.49 -20.03
C GLU A 274 6.05 4.32 -20.82
N LEU A 275 6.01 3.64 -21.95
CA LEU A 275 7.19 3.43 -22.78
C LEU A 275 7.01 4.17 -24.12
N ASP A 276 8.01 4.94 -24.52
CA ASP A 276 8.04 5.58 -25.83
C ASP A 276 8.30 4.59 -26.96
N GLU A 277 8.46 5.07 -28.20
CA GLU A 277 8.71 4.24 -29.38
C GLU A 277 10.01 3.44 -29.29
N GLN A 278 10.99 3.93 -28.56
CA GLN A 278 12.28 3.29 -28.35
C GLN A 278 12.30 2.39 -27.10
N GLY A 279 11.18 2.29 -26.37
CA GLY A 279 11.07 1.53 -25.14
C GLY A 279 11.63 2.22 -23.91
N ASN A 280 11.91 3.53 -23.97
CA ASN A 280 12.36 4.29 -22.82
C ASN A 280 11.19 4.74 -21.96
N PRO A 281 11.37 4.84 -20.62
CA PRO A 281 10.33 5.34 -19.74
C PRO A 281 10.04 6.82 -19.99
N VAL A 282 8.78 7.15 -20.08
CA VAL A 282 8.21 8.48 -20.26
C VAL A 282 6.93 8.58 -19.43
N HIS A 283 6.64 9.73 -18.84
CA HIS A 283 5.45 9.89 -18.02
C HIS A 283 4.77 11.24 -18.23
N TYR A 284 3.47 11.25 -18.00
CA TYR A 284 2.72 12.46 -17.74
C TYR A 284 2.96 12.87 -16.28
N SER A 285 3.45 14.09 -16.06
CA SER A 285 3.66 14.58 -14.71
C SER A 285 2.35 15.04 -14.05
N PRO A 286 1.91 14.37 -12.98
CA PRO A 286 0.74 14.80 -12.23
C PRO A 286 1.03 16.06 -11.39
N TYR A 287 2.28 16.53 -11.38
CA TYR A 287 2.73 17.72 -10.65
C TYR A 287 2.68 18.97 -11.49
N ASN A 288 3.02 18.90 -12.78
CA ASN A 288 3.11 20.08 -13.64
C ASN A 288 2.40 19.93 -15.01
N GLY A 289 1.81 18.76 -15.31
CA GLY A 289 1.07 18.52 -16.55
C GLY A 289 1.90 18.31 -17.80
N LYS A 290 3.22 18.23 -17.70
CA LYS A 290 4.13 18.00 -18.83
C LYS A 290 4.37 16.52 -19.05
N VAL A 291 4.69 16.15 -20.28
CA VAL A 291 5.20 14.81 -20.61
C VAL A 291 6.73 14.86 -20.54
N LEU A 292 7.31 14.04 -19.68
CA LEU A 292 8.73 14.10 -19.31
C LEU A 292 9.34 12.70 -19.35
N PRO A 293 10.67 12.58 -19.59
CA PRO A 293 11.35 11.29 -19.57
C PRO A 293 11.54 10.77 -18.14
N GLY A 294 11.64 9.47 -18.02
CA GLY A 294 12.00 8.76 -16.80
C GLY A 294 10.84 8.08 -16.08
N TYR A 295 11.21 7.36 -15.03
CA TYR A 295 10.27 6.64 -14.17
C TYR A 295 9.43 7.58 -13.32
N LEU A 296 8.21 7.17 -13.04
CA LEU A 296 7.36 7.74 -12.00
C LEU A 296 6.48 6.62 -11.42
N PHE A 297 6.24 6.71 -10.10
CA PHE A 297 5.34 5.81 -9.37
C PHE A 297 4.40 6.64 -8.52
N THR A 298 3.26 6.06 -8.17
CA THR A 298 2.21 6.75 -7.43
C THR A 298 1.38 5.80 -6.58
N ASP A 299 0.31 6.34 -5.98
CA ASP A 299 -0.67 5.60 -5.18
C ASP A 299 -0.03 4.96 -3.94
N THR A 300 0.60 5.80 -3.14
CA THR A 300 1.18 5.42 -1.85
C THR A 300 1.25 6.60 -0.91
N GLY A 301 1.04 6.33 0.38
CA GLY A 301 1.31 7.24 1.49
C GLY A 301 2.50 6.73 2.30
N PHE A 302 3.52 7.55 2.47
CA PHE A 302 4.73 7.10 3.15
C PHE A 302 4.56 6.98 4.66
N TRP A 303 3.63 7.74 5.26
CA TRP A 303 3.27 7.56 6.67
C TRP A 303 2.86 6.11 6.97
N ASP A 304 2.13 5.47 6.04
CA ASP A 304 1.76 4.06 6.13
C ASP A 304 2.94 3.15 5.80
N THR A 305 3.55 3.34 4.63
CA THR A 305 4.35 2.32 3.92
C THR A 305 5.85 2.34 4.22
N PHE A 306 6.36 3.37 4.90
CA PHE A 306 7.78 3.40 5.27
C PHE A 306 8.15 2.29 6.24
N ARG A 307 7.20 1.78 7.01
CA ARG A 307 7.39 0.91 8.18
C ARG A 307 7.84 -0.49 7.81
N SER A 308 7.13 -1.16 6.91
CA SER A 308 7.48 -2.52 6.46
C SER A 308 7.41 -2.72 4.95
N LEU A 309 6.54 -2.04 4.21
CA LEU A 309 6.46 -2.26 2.76
C LEU A 309 7.77 -1.92 2.06
N PHE A 310 8.28 -0.70 2.23
CA PHE A 310 9.54 -0.32 1.57
C PHE A 310 10.75 -1.12 2.04
N PRO A 311 10.89 -1.47 3.34
CA PRO A 311 11.89 -2.44 3.76
C PRO A 311 11.77 -3.82 3.10
N LEU A 312 10.54 -4.31 2.86
CA LEU A 312 10.32 -5.56 2.12
C LEU A 312 10.81 -5.44 0.67
N LEU A 313 10.51 -4.33 0.01
CA LEU A 313 11.00 -4.05 -1.34
C LEU A 313 12.54 -3.98 -1.36
N ASN A 314 13.16 -3.36 -0.36
CA ASN A 314 14.61 -3.28 -0.25
C ASN A 314 15.27 -4.64 -0.11
N LEU A 315 14.63 -5.60 0.56
CA LEU A 315 15.18 -6.93 0.75
C LEU A 315 14.91 -7.86 -0.43
N VAL A 316 13.67 -7.91 -0.91
CA VAL A 316 13.19 -8.95 -1.84
C VAL A 316 13.14 -8.46 -3.28
N TYR A 317 12.80 -7.18 -3.50
CA TYR A 317 12.59 -6.58 -4.83
C TYR A 317 13.39 -5.27 -5.02
N PRO A 318 14.69 -5.24 -4.69
CA PRO A 318 15.46 -3.99 -4.68
C PRO A 318 15.52 -3.31 -6.04
N SER A 319 15.58 -4.05 -7.16
CA SER A 319 15.62 -3.45 -8.50
C SER A 319 14.35 -2.65 -8.82
N MET A 320 13.20 -3.07 -8.31
CA MET A 320 11.96 -2.30 -8.45
C MET A 320 12.01 -1.02 -7.62
N ASN A 321 12.51 -1.09 -6.38
CA ASN A 321 12.62 0.11 -5.55
C ASN A 321 13.68 1.09 -6.08
N GLU A 322 14.72 0.63 -6.74
CA GLU A 322 15.68 1.52 -7.44
C GLU A 322 14.98 2.37 -8.51
N LYS A 323 14.04 1.79 -9.27
CA LYS A 323 13.17 2.55 -10.20
C LYS A 323 12.25 3.52 -9.46
N MET A 324 11.68 3.11 -8.32
CA MET A 324 10.84 3.98 -7.48
C MET A 324 11.64 5.17 -6.94
N GLN A 325 12.88 4.96 -6.50
CA GLN A 325 13.78 6.04 -6.07
C GLN A 325 14.09 7.00 -7.22
N ALA A 326 14.34 6.50 -8.43
CA ALA A 326 14.47 7.33 -9.62
C ALA A 326 13.18 8.13 -9.91
N GLY A 327 12.03 7.55 -9.68
CA GLY A 327 10.74 8.24 -9.74
C GLY A 327 10.61 9.38 -8.71
N LEU A 328 11.11 9.19 -7.50
CA LEU A 328 11.15 10.25 -6.48
C LEU A 328 12.07 11.41 -6.88
N VAL A 329 13.18 11.12 -7.54
CA VAL A 329 14.04 12.17 -8.13
C VAL A 329 13.23 13.02 -9.10
N ASN A 330 12.47 12.40 -9.99
CA ASN A 330 11.65 13.10 -10.97
C ASN A 330 10.53 13.90 -10.29
N ALA A 331 9.83 13.32 -9.31
CA ALA A 331 8.78 14.00 -8.55
C ALA A 331 9.30 15.29 -7.89
N TYR A 332 10.47 15.23 -7.28
CA TYR A 332 11.11 16.41 -6.69
C TYR A 332 11.49 17.47 -7.74
N LYS A 333 12.08 17.07 -8.86
CA LYS A 333 12.44 17.99 -9.95
C LYS A 333 11.21 18.68 -10.55
N GLU A 334 10.07 17.97 -10.58
CA GLU A 334 8.83 18.44 -11.22
C GLU A 334 7.96 19.30 -10.30
N SER A 335 8.03 19.10 -8.99
CA SER A 335 7.18 19.79 -8.00
C SER A 335 7.93 20.63 -6.98
N GLY A 336 9.24 20.45 -6.82
CA GLY A 336 10.03 21.10 -5.78
C GLY A 336 9.99 20.41 -4.42
N PHE A 337 9.18 19.35 -4.27
CA PHE A 337 9.02 18.55 -3.05
C PHE A 337 8.95 17.06 -3.36
N LEU A 338 9.42 16.22 -2.43
CA LEU A 338 9.03 14.82 -2.43
C LEU A 338 7.57 14.70 -2.00
N PRO A 339 6.78 13.81 -2.63
CA PRO A 339 5.45 13.51 -2.14
C PRO A 339 5.51 12.81 -0.78
N GLU A 340 4.57 13.12 0.09
CA GLU A 340 4.34 12.35 1.33
C GLU A 340 3.14 11.42 1.16
N TRP A 341 2.13 11.87 0.44
CA TRP A 341 1.04 11.08 -0.13
C TRP A 341 0.86 11.45 -1.60
N ALA A 342 0.92 10.46 -2.48
CA ALA A 342 0.73 10.65 -3.92
C ALA A 342 -0.43 9.84 -4.46
N SER A 343 -1.36 10.48 -5.21
CA SER A 343 -2.44 9.81 -5.96
C SER A 343 -3.14 10.78 -6.95
N PRO A 344 -2.71 10.89 -8.21
CA PRO A 344 -1.37 10.53 -8.68
C PRO A 344 -0.29 11.52 -8.28
N GLY A 345 -0.60 12.81 -8.11
CA GLY A 345 0.28 13.83 -7.56
C GLY A 345 0.06 14.03 -6.06
N HIS A 346 0.55 15.15 -5.52
CA HIS A 346 0.42 15.45 -4.09
C HIS A 346 -1.03 15.40 -3.59
N ARG A 347 -1.23 14.73 -2.45
CA ARG A 347 -2.50 14.73 -1.71
C ARG A 347 -2.26 15.31 -0.32
N ASP A 348 -3.18 16.14 0.14
CA ASP A 348 -3.08 16.81 1.44
C ASP A 348 -3.71 15.96 2.54
N CYS A 349 -2.99 14.92 2.97
CA CYS A 349 -3.42 14.02 4.03
C CYS A 349 -2.23 13.43 4.81
N MET A 350 -2.51 12.93 6.01
CA MET A 350 -1.57 12.36 6.96
C MET A 350 -0.52 13.35 7.48
N VAL A 351 0.42 12.83 8.21
CA VAL A 351 1.48 13.60 8.88
C VAL A 351 2.84 12.97 8.63
N GLY A 352 3.89 13.71 8.98
CA GLY A 352 5.25 13.23 8.83
C GLY A 352 5.89 13.66 7.50
N ASN A 353 7.18 13.40 7.42
CA ASN A 353 8.02 13.66 6.26
C ASN A 353 8.76 12.35 5.92
N ASN A 354 7.99 11.27 5.88
CA ASN A 354 8.50 9.90 5.88
C ASN A 354 9.12 9.48 4.55
N SER A 355 9.03 10.33 3.51
CA SER A 355 9.89 10.25 2.34
C SER A 355 11.38 10.19 2.71
N ALA A 356 11.78 10.87 3.78
CA ALA A 356 13.14 10.80 4.31
C ALA A 356 13.54 9.39 4.73
N SER A 357 12.63 8.65 5.38
CA SER A 357 12.84 7.24 5.74
C SER A 357 12.95 6.35 4.51
N VAL A 358 12.04 6.52 3.55
CA VAL A 358 12.01 5.73 2.30
C VAL A 358 13.31 5.91 1.51
N VAL A 359 13.80 7.13 1.39
CA VAL A 359 15.05 7.44 0.69
C VAL A 359 16.27 6.92 1.46
N ALA A 360 16.33 7.18 2.78
CA ALA A 360 17.48 6.80 3.60
C ALA A 360 17.61 5.27 3.70
N ASP A 361 16.52 4.55 3.96
CA ASP A 361 16.54 3.09 4.12
C ASP A 361 17.04 2.39 2.85
N ALA A 362 16.55 2.82 1.68
CA ALA A 362 16.97 2.26 0.40
C ALA A 362 18.49 2.41 0.18
N TYR A 363 19.01 3.62 0.35
CA TYR A 363 20.42 3.88 0.10
C TYR A 363 21.34 3.20 1.13
N ILE A 364 20.98 3.22 2.40
CA ILE A 364 21.73 2.60 3.49
C ILE A 364 21.80 1.08 3.29
N LYS A 365 20.72 0.47 2.80
CA LYS A 365 20.65 -0.96 2.47
C LYS A 365 21.27 -1.34 1.13
N GLY A 366 21.94 -0.41 0.47
CA GLY A 366 22.77 -0.70 -0.70
C GLY A 366 22.12 -0.48 -2.05
N LEU A 367 20.89 0.02 -2.14
CA LEU A 367 20.26 0.36 -3.42
C LEU A 367 20.98 1.52 -4.09
N ARG A 368 21.16 1.41 -5.40
CA ARG A 368 21.95 2.37 -6.22
C ARG A 368 21.29 2.53 -7.59
N GLY A 369 21.93 3.29 -8.47
CA GLY A 369 21.47 3.47 -9.85
C GLY A 369 20.52 4.65 -10.06
N TYR A 370 20.41 5.53 -9.08
CA TYR A 370 19.62 6.77 -9.14
C TYR A 370 20.37 7.95 -8.52
N ASP A 371 19.89 9.16 -8.76
CA ASP A 371 20.55 10.41 -8.32
C ASP A 371 20.29 10.67 -6.83
N ILE A 372 21.11 10.08 -5.98
CA ILE A 372 21.00 10.24 -4.52
C ILE A 372 21.32 11.67 -4.06
N GLU A 373 22.16 12.41 -4.77
CA GLU A 373 22.47 13.79 -4.40
C GLU A 373 21.27 14.73 -4.59
N THR A 374 20.48 14.50 -5.63
CA THR A 374 19.18 15.17 -5.77
C THR A 374 18.22 14.76 -4.65
N LEU A 375 18.16 13.49 -4.27
CA LEU A 375 17.33 13.04 -3.14
C LEU A 375 17.81 13.58 -1.80
N TRP A 376 19.12 13.73 -1.59
CA TRP A 376 19.66 14.42 -0.42
C TRP A 376 19.14 15.86 -0.32
N LYS A 377 19.20 16.62 -1.42
CA LYS A 377 18.63 17.97 -1.49
C LYS A 377 17.12 17.96 -1.21
N ALA A 378 16.42 16.98 -1.73
CA ALA A 378 14.97 16.85 -1.58
C ALA A 378 14.56 16.60 -0.13
N VAL A 379 15.19 15.64 0.57
CA VAL A 379 14.84 15.32 1.96
C VAL A 379 15.22 16.47 2.91
N THR A 380 16.35 17.13 2.68
CA THR A 380 16.77 18.30 3.47
C THR A 380 15.89 19.51 3.22
N HIS A 381 15.44 19.71 1.98
CA HIS A 381 14.46 20.76 1.67
C HIS A 381 13.12 20.49 2.38
N GLY A 382 12.56 19.31 2.24
CA GLY A 382 11.29 18.93 2.89
C GLY A 382 11.32 19.03 4.42
N ALA A 383 12.50 18.80 5.03
CA ALA A 383 12.69 18.94 6.48
C ALA A 383 12.66 20.40 6.98
N ASN A 384 12.82 21.38 6.11
CA ASN A 384 12.96 22.79 6.46
C ASN A 384 11.96 23.70 5.70
N ALA A 385 10.94 23.13 5.10
CA ALA A 385 9.94 23.85 4.33
C ALA A 385 8.60 23.11 4.36
N VAL A 386 7.56 23.79 3.92
CA VAL A 386 6.24 23.23 3.66
C VAL A 386 5.78 23.64 2.27
N HIS A 387 5.12 22.74 1.56
CA HIS A 387 4.60 23.03 0.24
C HIS A 387 3.54 24.13 0.31
N PRO A 388 3.54 25.12 -0.62
CA PRO A 388 2.68 26.31 -0.52
C PRO A 388 1.18 26.03 -0.59
N SER A 389 0.76 24.90 -1.19
CA SER A 389 -0.67 24.55 -1.36
C SER A 389 -1.06 23.18 -0.82
N VAL A 390 -0.09 22.37 -0.38
CA VAL A 390 -0.34 21.01 0.17
C VAL A 390 0.34 20.92 1.53
N SER A 391 -0.41 21.20 2.58
CA SER A 391 0.16 21.44 3.91
C SER A 391 0.80 20.21 4.56
N SER A 392 0.42 19.00 4.12
CA SER A 392 1.03 17.73 4.57
C SER A 392 2.33 17.39 3.84
N THR A 393 2.70 18.12 2.79
CA THR A 393 3.94 17.94 2.03
C THR A 393 5.02 18.86 2.57
N GLY A 394 6.21 18.35 2.82
CA GLY A 394 7.20 19.00 3.65
C GLY A 394 6.85 18.85 5.13
N ARG A 395 7.13 19.85 5.95
CA ARG A 395 6.87 19.80 7.41
C ARG A 395 5.99 20.96 7.86
N LYS A 396 4.70 20.73 8.00
CA LYS A 396 3.80 21.71 8.63
C LYS A 396 4.26 22.03 10.05
N GLY A 397 4.45 23.31 10.35
CA GLY A 397 4.96 23.74 11.65
C GLY A 397 6.49 23.61 11.82
N PHE A 398 7.24 23.47 10.71
CA PHE A 398 8.70 23.32 10.74
C PHE A 398 9.42 24.49 11.45
N ASP A 399 8.91 25.68 11.38
CA ASP A 399 9.42 26.88 12.04
C ASP A 399 9.36 26.76 13.57
N TYR A 400 8.23 26.34 14.12
CA TYR A 400 8.09 25.99 15.54
C TYR A 400 9.01 24.84 15.93
N TYR A 401 8.95 23.76 15.16
CA TYR A 401 9.73 22.55 15.43
C TYR A 401 11.24 22.84 15.45
N ASN A 402 11.76 23.60 14.48
CA ASN A 402 13.17 23.94 14.41
C ASN A 402 13.61 24.87 15.54
N ARG A 403 12.72 25.73 16.04
CA ARG A 403 13.00 26.69 17.11
C ARG A 403 12.83 26.10 18.51
N LEU A 404 11.72 25.41 18.74
CA LEU A 404 11.34 24.89 20.06
C LEU A 404 11.71 23.42 20.28
N GLY A 405 11.92 22.68 19.21
CA GLY A 405 12.11 21.23 19.24
C GLY A 405 10.82 20.43 19.27
N TYR A 406 9.68 21.07 19.07
CA TYR A 406 8.36 20.42 18.93
C TYR A 406 7.37 21.34 18.22
N VAL A 407 6.31 20.74 17.67
CA VAL A 407 5.16 21.46 17.15
C VAL A 407 4.23 21.74 18.34
N PRO A 408 3.93 23.01 18.67
CA PRO A 408 3.07 23.31 19.83
C PRO A 408 1.63 22.88 19.65
N TYR A 409 1.00 22.47 20.74
CA TYR A 409 -0.39 22.02 20.77
C TYR A 409 -1.39 23.18 20.56
N ASN A 410 -1.07 24.37 21.04
CA ASN A 410 -2.01 25.52 21.12
C ASN A 410 -1.80 26.59 20.04
N VAL A 411 -1.21 26.27 18.90
CA VAL A 411 -0.93 27.23 17.82
C VAL A 411 -1.77 27.00 16.56
N GLY A 412 -2.82 26.20 16.64
CA GLY A 412 -3.71 25.93 15.53
C GLY A 412 -3.18 24.91 14.52
N ILE A 413 -2.13 24.16 14.86
CA ILE A 413 -1.61 23.04 14.08
C ILE A 413 -2.11 21.75 14.73
N ASN A 414 -2.93 20.98 13.99
CA ASN A 414 -3.46 19.72 14.47
C ASN A 414 -2.38 18.64 14.57
N GLU A 415 -2.65 17.60 15.38
CA GLU A 415 -1.82 16.40 15.45
C GLU A 415 -0.36 16.69 15.84
N SER A 416 -0.19 17.65 16.74
CA SER A 416 1.10 18.26 17.07
C SER A 416 2.13 17.26 17.63
N VAL A 417 1.71 16.31 18.44
CA VAL A 417 2.60 15.27 19.00
C VAL A 417 2.98 14.27 17.93
N ALA A 418 2.01 13.80 17.14
CA ALA A 418 2.29 12.90 16.02
C ALA A 418 3.32 13.51 15.07
N ARG A 419 3.13 14.78 14.66
CA ARG A 419 4.09 15.51 13.81
C ARG A 419 5.47 15.59 14.44
N THR A 420 5.56 15.94 15.70
CA THR A 420 6.83 16.04 16.44
C THR A 420 7.59 14.72 16.43
N LEU A 421 6.90 13.61 16.72
CA LEU A 421 7.50 12.27 16.76
C LEU A 421 7.95 11.81 15.37
N GLU A 422 7.13 12.02 14.35
CA GLU A 422 7.48 11.68 12.96
C GLU A 422 8.71 12.50 12.52
N TYR A 423 8.72 13.82 12.75
CA TYR A 423 9.83 14.68 12.34
C TYR A 423 11.14 14.33 13.05
N ALA A 424 11.09 13.92 14.32
CA ALA A 424 12.28 13.49 15.06
C ALA A 424 12.89 12.21 14.44
N TYR A 425 12.06 11.25 14.09
CA TYR A 425 12.48 10.04 13.41
C TYR A 425 13.00 10.34 11.99
N ASP A 426 12.31 11.19 11.25
CA ASP A 426 12.72 11.61 9.90
C ASP A 426 14.07 12.32 9.94
N ASP A 427 14.32 13.17 10.93
CA ASP A 427 15.62 13.80 11.12
C ASP A 427 16.73 12.79 11.43
N TRP A 428 16.43 11.74 12.19
CA TRP A 428 17.37 10.64 12.40
C TRP A 428 17.69 9.92 11.09
N CYS A 429 16.70 9.68 10.24
CA CYS A 429 16.90 9.09 8.92
C CYS A 429 17.78 9.96 8.04
N ILE A 430 17.54 11.27 8.01
CA ILE A 430 18.38 12.23 7.26
C ILE A 430 19.81 12.22 7.80
N TYR A 431 19.99 12.19 9.10
CA TYR A 431 21.31 12.08 9.74
C TYR A 431 22.04 10.80 9.30
N GLN A 432 21.38 9.65 9.33
CA GLN A 432 21.97 8.38 8.89
C GLN A 432 22.34 8.39 7.40
N LEU A 433 21.46 8.91 6.56
CA LEU A 433 21.73 9.07 5.13
C LEU A 433 22.96 9.99 4.90
N GLY A 434 23.01 11.11 5.61
CA GLY A 434 24.11 12.05 5.50
C GLY A 434 25.45 11.45 5.93
N LEU A 435 25.47 10.64 7.00
CA LEU A 435 26.66 9.87 7.40
C LEU A 435 27.12 8.92 6.27
N LYS A 436 26.17 8.21 5.67
CA LYS A 436 26.46 7.28 4.57
C LYS A 436 26.99 8.00 3.31
N LEU A 437 26.53 9.23 3.07
CA LEU A 437 26.99 10.09 1.97
C LEU A 437 28.27 10.87 2.27
N GLY A 438 28.82 10.78 3.49
CA GLY A 438 30.01 11.50 3.89
C GLY A 438 29.81 13.01 4.07
N LYS A 439 28.59 13.45 4.39
CA LYS A 439 28.31 14.88 4.65
C LYS A 439 29.03 15.35 5.91
N SER A 440 29.35 16.66 5.96
CA SER A 440 30.12 17.22 7.06
C SER A 440 29.37 17.20 8.42
N ALA A 441 30.11 17.10 9.51
CA ALA A 441 29.53 17.16 10.84
C ALA A 441 28.73 18.45 11.10
N LYS A 442 29.15 19.57 10.51
CA LYS A 442 28.42 20.85 10.58
C LYS A 442 27.06 20.77 9.89
N GLU A 443 27.02 20.17 8.71
CA GLU A 443 25.79 19.99 7.93
C GLU A 443 24.81 19.02 8.63
N LEU A 444 25.32 17.97 9.28
CA LEU A 444 24.52 16.95 9.94
C LEU A 444 24.06 17.32 11.35
N LYS A 445 24.68 18.29 11.99
CA LYS A 445 24.42 18.66 13.40
C LYS A 445 22.94 18.96 13.69
N PRO A 446 22.20 19.74 12.85
CA PRO A 446 20.79 20.00 13.13
C PRO A 446 19.95 18.72 13.20
N TYR A 447 20.16 17.81 12.27
CA TYR A 447 19.40 16.54 12.17
C TYR A 447 19.72 15.61 13.32
N LYS A 448 21.00 15.50 13.72
CA LYS A 448 21.42 14.74 14.90
C LYS A 448 20.75 15.23 16.18
N LEU A 449 20.70 16.55 16.38
CA LEU A 449 20.07 17.15 17.57
C LEU A 449 18.55 16.98 17.55
N ARG A 450 17.90 17.22 16.40
CA ARG A 450 16.45 17.13 16.28
C ARG A 450 15.92 15.68 16.34
N ALA A 451 16.75 14.70 16.05
CA ALA A 451 16.41 13.29 16.26
C ALA A 451 16.03 12.97 17.73
N MET A 452 16.49 13.79 18.68
CA MET A 452 16.18 13.66 20.09
C MET A 452 14.93 14.43 20.53
N ASN A 453 14.26 15.12 19.63
CA ASN A 453 13.13 16.00 19.95
C ASN A 453 11.89 15.27 20.48
N TYR A 454 11.77 13.95 20.25
CA TYR A 454 10.71 13.14 20.87
C TYR A 454 10.65 13.32 22.39
N GLN A 455 11.78 13.63 23.05
CA GLN A 455 11.86 13.88 24.49
C GLN A 455 11.06 15.12 24.93
N LYS A 456 10.84 16.07 24.02
CA LYS A 456 10.15 17.34 24.31
C LYS A 456 8.65 17.16 24.58
N VAL A 457 8.06 16.12 24.03
CA VAL A 457 6.62 15.83 24.17
C VAL A 457 6.34 14.64 25.09
N PHE A 458 7.39 14.09 25.72
CA PHE A 458 7.25 13.04 26.71
C PHE A 458 6.94 13.66 28.09
N ASP A 459 5.82 13.24 28.68
CA ASP A 459 5.41 13.63 30.02
C ASP A 459 5.85 12.57 31.04
N LYS A 460 6.80 12.94 31.89
CA LYS A 460 7.34 12.03 32.93
C LYS A 460 6.34 11.64 34.01
N GLU A 461 5.32 12.46 34.23
CA GLU A 461 4.31 12.21 35.25
C GLU A 461 3.38 11.05 34.80
N THR A 462 2.97 11.07 33.55
CA THR A 462 2.09 10.01 33.00
C THR A 462 2.85 8.84 32.37
N GLY A 463 4.12 9.03 32.01
CA GLY A 463 4.91 8.06 31.26
C GLY A 463 4.51 7.95 29.78
N LEU A 464 3.77 8.93 29.28
CA LEU A 464 3.18 8.93 27.92
C LEU A 464 3.55 10.21 27.16
N MET A 465 3.40 10.17 25.84
CA MET A 465 3.50 11.36 24.99
C MET A 465 2.24 12.22 25.15
N ARG A 466 2.42 13.54 25.19
CA ARG A 466 1.38 14.51 25.52
C ARG A 466 1.59 15.81 24.76
N GLY A 467 0.51 16.49 24.39
CA GLY A 467 0.55 17.82 23.78
C GLY A 467 1.31 18.82 24.64
N ARG A 468 2.17 19.63 24.03
CA ARG A 468 2.94 20.67 24.70
C ARG A 468 2.63 22.02 24.08
N ASN A 469 2.30 23.00 24.91
CA ASN A 469 1.96 24.37 24.50
C ASN A 469 3.23 25.16 24.12
N GLU A 470 3.05 26.26 23.39
CA GLU A 470 4.18 27.10 22.96
C GLU A 470 5.00 27.65 24.14
N ASP A 471 4.38 27.90 25.28
CA ASP A 471 5.05 28.35 26.52
C ASP A 471 5.79 27.24 27.27
N GLY A 472 5.74 26.02 26.77
CA GLY A 472 6.41 24.86 27.34
C GLY A 472 5.60 24.08 28.38
N SER A 473 4.39 24.52 28.74
CA SER A 473 3.47 23.75 29.60
C SER A 473 2.86 22.59 28.82
N PHE A 474 2.44 21.53 29.53
CA PHE A 474 1.70 20.45 28.89
C PHE A 474 0.22 20.77 28.72
N GLN A 475 -0.39 20.17 27.73
CA GLN A 475 -1.82 20.24 27.46
C GLN A 475 -2.66 19.88 28.69
N MET A 476 -3.65 20.69 28.99
CA MET A 476 -4.64 20.47 30.05
C MET A 476 -6.05 20.78 29.51
N PRO A 477 -7.09 19.93 29.77
CA PRO A 477 -6.98 18.60 30.38
C PRO A 477 -6.29 17.59 29.45
N PHE A 478 -5.82 16.46 29.99
CA PHE A 478 -5.23 15.38 29.24
C PHE A 478 -5.99 14.08 29.46
N ASN A 479 -6.44 13.47 28.36
CA ASN A 479 -7.03 12.14 28.33
C ASN A 479 -6.20 11.25 27.40
N PRO A 480 -5.44 10.27 27.93
CA PRO A 480 -4.57 9.43 27.10
C PRO A 480 -5.32 8.50 26.14
N PHE A 481 -6.64 8.34 26.32
CA PHE A 481 -7.52 7.56 25.44
C PHE A 481 -8.22 8.40 24.37
N LYS A 482 -7.96 9.70 24.31
CA LYS A 482 -8.54 10.58 23.28
C LYS A 482 -7.85 10.33 21.95
N TRP A 483 -8.64 9.96 20.96
CA TRP A 483 -8.19 9.76 19.59
C TRP A 483 -8.18 11.08 18.82
N GLY A 484 -7.19 11.25 17.93
CA GLY A 484 -6.99 12.51 17.20
C GLY A 484 -6.41 13.61 18.08
N ASP A 485 -6.78 14.86 17.84
CA ASP A 485 -6.32 16.05 18.57
C ASP A 485 -4.81 16.25 18.46
N ALA A 486 -4.03 15.81 19.43
CA ALA A 486 -2.57 15.82 19.38
C ALA A 486 -1.97 14.65 18.57
N PHE A 487 -2.77 13.67 18.18
CA PHE A 487 -2.35 12.43 17.52
C PHE A 487 -3.11 12.19 16.21
N THR A 488 -2.54 11.35 15.35
CA THR A 488 -3.12 10.99 14.05
C THR A 488 -3.71 9.59 14.12
N GLU A 489 -5.03 9.47 13.97
CA GLU A 489 -5.74 8.18 13.92
C GLU A 489 -5.32 7.23 15.04
N GLY A 490 -5.19 7.78 16.24
CA GLY A 490 -4.73 7.07 17.42
C GLY A 490 -4.77 7.95 18.65
N ASN A 491 -4.31 7.42 19.76
CA ASN A 491 -4.23 8.08 21.04
C ASN A 491 -2.81 8.06 21.62
N SER A 492 -2.63 8.54 22.85
CA SER A 492 -1.31 8.58 23.49
C SER A 492 -0.73 7.18 23.74
N TRP A 493 -1.56 6.18 24.03
CA TRP A 493 -1.12 4.79 24.19
C TRP A 493 -0.59 4.17 22.88
N HIS A 494 -1.01 4.68 21.71
CA HIS A 494 -0.51 4.23 20.42
C HIS A 494 0.79 4.94 20.05
N TYR A 495 0.81 6.27 20.17
CA TYR A 495 1.90 7.10 19.68
C TYR A 495 3.12 7.18 20.58
N THR A 496 3.01 6.86 21.87
CA THR A 496 4.15 6.86 22.80
C THR A 496 5.30 5.97 22.31
N TRP A 497 4.99 4.95 21.50
CA TRP A 497 5.97 4.00 20.98
C TRP A 497 6.61 4.44 19.66
N SER A 498 6.21 5.56 19.08
CA SER A 498 6.75 6.09 17.80
C SER A 498 8.14 6.74 17.99
N VAL A 499 9.03 6.02 18.65
CA VAL A 499 10.44 6.33 18.85
C VAL A 499 11.27 5.15 18.33
N PHE A 500 11.17 4.92 17.04
CA PHE A 500 11.76 3.75 16.37
C PHE A 500 13.29 3.71 16.51
N HIS A 501 13.92 4.88 16.50
CA HIS A 501 15.37 5.07 16.42
C HIS A 501 16.07 5.10 17.79
N ASP A 502 15.32 5.23 18.89
CA ASP A 502 15.90 5.29 20.22
C ASP A 502 15.00 4.64 21.29
N PRO A 503 14.66 3.34 21.18
CA PRO A 503 13.86 2.66 22.22
C PRO A 503 14.51 2.69 23.59
N ALA A 504 15.85 2.60 23.66
CA ALA A 504 16.61 2.70 24.91
C ALA A 504 16.48 4.08 25.56
N GLY A 505 16.45 5.15 24.75
CA GLY A 505 16.20 6.52 25.23
C GLY A 505 14.79 6.68 25.79
N LEU A 506 13.79 6.12 25.12
CA LEU A 506 12.41 6.10 25.61
C LEU A 506 12.30 5.33 26.92
N ALA A 507 12.95 4.17 27.02
CA ALA A 507 12.97 3.39 28.26
C ALA A 507 13.61 4.18 29.42
N ARG A 508 14.71 4.90 29.17
CA ARG A 508 15.32 5.80 30.18
C ARG A 508 14.36 6.89 30.66
N LEU A 509 13.60 7.50 29.74
CA LEU A 509 12.59 8.50 30.09
C LEU A 509 11.49 7.93 30.99
N MET A 510 11.08 6.70 30.75
CA MET A 510 10.09 5.98 31.56
C MET A 510 10.64 5.53 32.94
N GLY A 511 11.95 5.57 33.14
CA GLY A 511 12.60 5.18 34.37
C GLY A 511 13.22 3.77 34.38
N GLY A 512 13.52 3.24 33.20
CA GLY A 512 14.21 1.96 32.99
C GLY A 512 13.35 0.90 32.31
N TYR A 513 13.97 -0.21 31.95
CA TYR A 513 13.32 -1.29 31.20
C TYR A 513 12.17 -1.98 31.96
N ASP A 514 12.20 -2.06 33.27
CA ASP A 514 11.08 -2.65 34.03
C ASP A 514 9.80 -1.84 33.88
N LYS A 515 9.89 -0.51 33.97
CA LYS A 515 8.75 0.37 33.72
C LYS A 515 8.35 0.39 32.26
N PHE A 516 9.30 0.37 31.35
CA PHE A 516 9.07 0.27 29.91
C PHE A 516 8.26 -1.00 29.58
N ASN A 517 8.69 -2.15 30.08
CA ASN A 517 7.96 -3.41 29.89
C ASN A 517 6.57 -3.39 30.53
N ALA A 518 6.42 -2.81 31.71
CA ALA A 518 5.11 -2.67 32.37
C ALA A 518 4.16 -1.79 31.54
N MET A 519 4.66 -0.72 30.92
CA MET A 519 3.88 0.13 30.03
C MET A 519 3.48 -0.60 28.73
N LEU A 520 4.40 -1.39 28.13
CA LEU A 520 4.07 -2.25 26.99
C LEU A 520 2.99 -3.27 27.34
N ASP A 521 3.10 -3.93 28.50
CA ASP A 521 2.09 -4.89 28.97
C ASP A 521 0.73 -4.20 29.17
N SER A 522 0.73 -2.97 29.66
CA SER A 522 -0.49 -2.18 29.90
C SER A 522 -1.30 -1.96 28.62
N VAL A 523 -0.65 -1.81 27.46
CA VAL A 523 -1.35 -1.63 26.19
C VAL A 523 -2.32 -2.78 25.91
N PHE A 524 -1.92 -4.02 26.22
CA PHE A 524 -2.74 -5.21 26.01
C PHE A 524 -3.75 -5.48 27.14
N GLN A 525 -3.48 -4.97 28.34
CA GLN A 525 -4.28 -5.21 29.55
C GLN A 525 -5.39 -4.19 29.75
N LEU A 526 -5.17 -2.96 29.32
CA LEU A 526 -6.17 -1.89 29.42
C LEU A 526 -7.39 -2.22 28.57
N PRO A 527 -8.62 -1.96 29.06
CA PRO A 527 -9.79 -2.14 28.24
C PRO A 527 -9.73 -1.20 27.02
N PRO A 528 -10.36 -1.56 25.88
CA PRO A 528 -10.34 -0.76 24.67
C PRO A 528 -11.31 0.44 24.78
N VAL A 529 -11.14 1.25 25.81
CA VAL A 529 -11.87 2.51 26.01
C VAL A 529 -11.32 3.58 25.09
N PHE A 530 -12.16 4.55 24.74
CA PHE A 530 -11.80 5.61 23.82
C PHE A 530 -12.59 6.89 24.11
N ASP A 531 -12.05 8.01 23.63
CA ASP A 531 -12.72 9.29 23.52
C ASP A 531 -12.59 9.73 22.05
N ASP A 532 -13.73 9.79 21.33
CA ASP A 532 -13.81 10.14 19.90
C ASP A 532 -14.30 11.60 19.69
N SER A 533 -14.31 12.41 20.73
CA SER A 533 -14.86 13.78 20.71
C SER A 533 -14.18 14.71 19.68
N TYR A 534 -12.93 14.45 19.33
CA TYR A 534 -12.20 15.20 18.31
C TYR A 534 -12.81 15.02 16.91
N TYR A 535 -13.19 13.80 16.57
CA TYR A 535 -13.79 13.48 15.26
C TYR A 535 -15.29 13.78 15.21
N GLY A 536 -15.97 13.83 16.37
CA GLY A 536 -17.42 14.00 16.46
C GLY A 536 -18.23 12.75 16.09
N PHE A 537 -17.56 11.65 15.77
CA PHE A 537 -18.14 10.32 15.54
C PHE A 537 -17.07 9.25 15.75
N THR A 538 -17.50 8.02 15.97
CA THR A 538 -16.56 6.89 16.12
C THR A 538 -16.04 6.46 14.76
N ILE A 539 -14.76 6.73 14.50
CA ILE A 539 -14.06 6.31 13.28
C ILE A 539 -13.88 4.79 13.24
N HIS A 540 -13.62 4.22 12.06
CA HIS A 540 -13.58 2.77 11.90
C HIS A 540 -12.42 2.13 12.66
N GLU A 541 -11.28 2.79 12.78
CA GLU A 541 -10.09 2.28 13.50
C GLU A 541 -10.38 2.06 14.99
N ILE A 542 -11.21 2.89 15.59
CA ILE A 542 -11.68 2.73 16.97
C ILE A 542 -12.55 1.47 17.09
N ARG A 543 -13.49 1.29 16.16
CA ARG A 543 -14.37 0.10 16.13
C ARG A 543 -13.57 -1.17 15.92
N GLU A 544 -12.60 -1.15 15.04
CA GLU A 544 -11.67 -2.24 14.77
C GLU A 544 -10.89 -2.61 16.04
N MET A 545 -10.32 -1.64 16.75
CA MET A 545 -9.65 -1.87 18.05
C MET A 545 -10.56 -2.57 19.05
N GLN A 546 -11.82 -2.16 19.15
CA GLN A 546 -12.81 -2.78 20.03
C GLN A 546 -13.12 -4.23 19.63
N ILE A 547 -13.31 -4.48 18.33
CA ILE A 547 -13.62 -5.82 17.79
C ILE A 547 -12.44 -6.77 17.98
N MET A 548 -11.21 -6.31 17.76
CA MET A 548 -10.00 -7.10 17.98
C MET A 548 -9.87 -7.57 19.43
N ASN A 549 -10.35 -6.77 20.38
CA ASN A 549 -10.28 -7.05 21.81
C ASN A 549 -8.90 -7.48 22.30
N MET A 550 -7.89 -6.66 21.95
CA MET A 550 -6.50 -6.80 22.39
C MET A 550 -6.04 -5.56 23.19
N GLY A 551 -6.89 -5.10 24.09
CA GLY A 551 -6.64 -3.87 24.85
C GLY A 551 -6.65 -2.64 23.94
N ASN A 552 -5.64 -1.79 24.11
CA ASN A 552 -5.39 -0.63 23.23
C ASN A 552 -4.43 -0.94 22.07
N TYR A 553 -4.07 -2.19 21.83
CA TYR A 553 -3.28 -2.58 20.67
C TYR A 553 -4.15 -2.57 19.41
N ALA A 554 -4.14 -1.46 18.71
CA ALA A 554 -4.97 -1.22 17.53
C ALA A 554 -4.22 -1.60 16.23
N HIS A 555 -3.99 -2.89 16.01
CA HIS A 555 -3.21 -3.40 14.86
C HIS A 555 -3.76 -3.00 13.49
N GLY A 556 -5.05 -2.71 13.40
CA GLY A 556 -5.70 -2.25 12.17
C GLY A 556 -5.20 -0.91 11.65
N ASN A 557 -4.37 -0.18 12.42
CA ASN A 557 -3.75 1.06 11.99
C ASN A 557 -2.24 1.08 12.32
N GLN A 558 -1.45 1.81 11.53
CA GLN A 558 0.01 1.68 11.49
C GLN A 558 0.77 2.19 12.73
N PRO A 559 0.32 3.21 13.48
CA PRO A 559 1.12 3.80 14.56
C PRO A 559 1.65 2.81 15.59
N ILE A 560 0.95 1.70 15.82
CA ILE A 560 1.31 0.74 16.86
C ILE A 560 1.88 -0.58 16.34
N GLN A 561 1.89 -0.81 15.03
CA GLN A 561 2.23 -2.12 14.44
C GLN A 561 3.64 -2.63 14.81
N HIS A 562 4.59 -1.74 15.07
CA HIS A 562 5.96 -2.08 15.45
C HIS A 562 6.12 -2.37 16.96
N MET A 563 5.18 -1.96 17.80
CA MET A 563 5.31 -1.94 19.26
C MET A 563 5.66 -3.30 19.86
N ILE A 564 5.09 -4.37 19.33
CA ILE A 564 5.31 -5.73 19.83
C ILE A 564 6.80 -6.08 19.84
N TYR A 565 7.54 -5.68 18.83
CA TYR A 565 8.97 -5.97 18.71
C TYR A 565 9.84 -5.15 19.68
N LEU A 566 9.28 -4.15 20.36
CA LEU A 566 10.03 -3.37 21.35
C LEU A 566 10.43 -4.19 22.59
N TYR A 567 9.76 -5.30 22.86
CA TYR A 567 10.15 -6.25 23.89
C TYR A 567 11.55 -6.86 23.65
N ASP A 568 12.00 -6.94 22.39
CA ASP A 568 13.35 -7.42 22.07
C ASP A 568 14.43 -6.46 22.58
N TYR A 569 14.18 -5.16 22.53
CA TYR A 569 15.09 -4.13 23.04
C TYR A 569 15.16 -4.10 24.58
N SER A 570 14.13 -4.60 25.24
CA SER A 570 13.99 -4.53 26.70
C SER A 570 14.25 -5.87 27.41
N GLY A 571 14.79 -6.86 26.66
CA GLY A 571 15.21 -8.15 27.22
C GLY A 571 14.09 -9.14 27.52
N GLN A 572 12.89 -8.94 26.92
CA GLN A 572 11.76 -9.86 27.05
C GLN A 572 11.27 -10.39 25.68
N PRO A 573 12.16 -10.96 24.84
CA PRO A 573 11.82 -11.36 23.47
C PRO A 573 10.67 -12.38 23.38
N TRP A 574 10.48 -13.20 24.43
CA TRP A 574 9.37 -14.17 24.46
C TRP A 574 8.00 -13.49 24.42
N LYS A 575 7.86 -12.27 24.91
CA LYS A 575 6.61 -11.50 24.83
C LYS A 575 6.36 -11.03 23.38
N ALA A 576 7.41 -10.58 22.68
CA ALA A 576 7.31 -10.29 21.26
C ALA A 576 6.85 -11.53 20.48
N GLN A 577 7.47 -12.67 20.74
CA GLN A 577 7.14 -13.95 20.09
C GLN A 577 5.68 -14.36 20.36
N TYR A 578 5.22 -14.20 21.60
CA TYR A 578 3.84 -14.47 21.97
C TYR A 578 2.85 -13.59 21.18
N TRP A 579 3.02 -12.28 21.26
CA TRP A 579 2.06 -11.35 20.69
C TRP A 579 2.08 -11.32 19.15
N VAL A 580 3.23 -11.48 18.53
CA VAL A 580 3.34 -11.60 17.06
C VAL A 580 2.50 -12.79 16.56
N ARG A 581 2.59 -13.93 17.24
CA ARG A 581 1.81 -15.13 16.88
C ARG A 581 0.31 -14.91 17.14
N GLU A 582 -0.05 -14.30 18.28
CA GLU A 582 -1.46 -13.96 18.57
C GLU A 582 -2.06 -13.04 17.51
N VAL A 583 -1.33 -12.03 17.05
CA VAL A 583 -1.77 -11.13 15.98
C VAL A 583 -1.96 -11.88 14.67
N MET A 584 -0.99 -12.67 14.25
CA MET A 584 -1.09 -13.43 13.00
C MET A 584 -2.24 -14.44 13.02
N ASP A 585 -2.45 -15.12 14.14
CA ASP A 585 -3.51 -16.13 14.26
C ASP A 585 -4.92 -15.53 14.39
N ARG A 586 -5.05 -14.36 15.01
CA ARG A 586 -6.37 -13.78 15.35
C ARG A 586 -6.82 -12.69 14.39
N LEU A 587 -5.90 -11.96 13.77
CA LEU A 587 -6.22 -10.73 13.04
C LEU A 587 -6.02 -10.84 11.53
N TYR A 588 -5.56 -12.00 11.05
CA TYR A 588 -5.44 -12.30 9.62
C TYR A 588 -6.11 -13.64 9.32
N SER A 589 -6.73 -13.75 8.18
CA SER A 589 -7.38 -15.00 7.75
C SER A 589 -7.42 -15.14 6.22
N ALA A 590 -7.75 -16.34 5.76
CA ALA A 590 -7.97 -16.64 4.34
C ALA A 590 -9.40 -16.29 3.85
N GLN A 591 -10.18 -15.60 4.65
CA GLN A 591 -11.55 -15.20 4.32
C GLN A 591 -11.58 -13.86 3.56
N PRO A 592 -12.72 -13.51 2.91
CA PRO A 592 -12.85 -12.23 2.22
C PRO A 592 -12.64 -10.99 3.08
N ASP A 593 -12.91 -11.10 4.39
CA ASP A 593 -12.67 -10.09 5.43
C ASP A 593 -11.38 -10.38 6.23
N GLY A 594 -10.36 -10.86 5.56
CA GLY A 594 -9.15 -11.41 6.15
C GLY A 594 -8.18 -10.42 6.81
N TYR A 595 -8.51 -9.13 6.87
CA TYR A 595 -7.74 -8.08 7.55
C TYR A 595 -8.56 -7.47 8.68
N CYS A 596 -7.86 -7.09 9.75
CA CYS A 596 -8.49 -6.47 10.92
C CYS A 596 -8.74 -4.96 10.79
N GLY A 597 -8.27 -4.34 9.72
CA GLY A 597 -8.39 -2.91 9.42
C GLY A 597 -7.96 -2.64 7.98
N ASP A 598 -7.58 -1.40 7.69
CA ASP A 598 -7.15 -1.03 6.36
C ASP A 598 -5.84 -1.71 5.97
N GLU A 599 -5.75 -2.09 4.69
CA GLU A 599 -4.57 -2.75 4.14
C GLU A 599 -3.43 -1.76 3.89
N ASP A 600 -3.77 -0.54 3.46
CA ASP A 600 -2.90 0.62 3.28
C ASP A 600 -1.68 0.39 2.37
N ASN A 601 -1.99 0.14 1.10
CA ASN A 601 -1.01 0.11 0.01
C ASN A 601 0.14 -0.88 0.21
N GLY A 602 -0.14 -1.99 0.86
CA GLY A 602 0.82 -3.06 1.12
C GLY A 602 1.40 -3.07 2.53
N GLN A 603 1.19 -2.05 3.35
CA GLN A 603 1.82 -1.96 4.67
C GLN A 603 1.35 -3.06 5.63
N THR A 604 0.05 -3.23 5.80
CA THR A 604 -0.50 -4.25 6.72
C THR A 604 -0.22 -5.67 6.23
N SER A 605 -0.15 -5.85 4.93
CA SER A 605 0.28 -7.10 4.29
C SER A 605 1.76 -7.39 4.49
N ALA A 606 2.63 -6.41 4.29
CA ALA A 606 4.09 -6.56 4.46
C ALA A 606 4.46 -6.81 5.93
N TRP A 607 3.70 -6.26 6.87
CA TRP A 607 3.85 -6.59 8.29
C TRP A 607 3.67 -8.10 8.53
N TYR A 608 2.62 -8.69 7.95
CA TYR A 608 2.38 -10.13 8.05
C TYR A 608 3.49 -10.94 7.38
N VAL A 609 3.90 -10.55 6.18
CA VAL A 609 4.97 -11.25 5.43
C VAL A 609 6.26 -11.32 6.26
N PHE A 610 6.73 -10.18 6.78
CA PHE A 610 7.92 -10.16 7.64
C PHE A 610 7.73 -10.98 8.91
N SER A 611 6.63 -10.76 9.61
CA SER A 611 6.33 -11.45 10.87
C SER A 611 6.23 -12.96 10.69
N ALA A 612 5.66 -13.43 9.58
CA ALA A 612 5.58 -14.84 9.24
C ALA A 612 6.95 -15.45 8.91
N LEU A 613 7.86 -14.66 8.33
CA LEU A 613 9.27 -15.05 8.14
C LEU A 613 10.04 -15.10 9.47
N GLY A 614 9.58 -14.44 10.49
CA GLY A 614 10.16 -14.43 11.83
C GLY A 614 11.03 -13.23 12.20
N PHE A 615 11.00 -12.14 11.42
CA PHE A 615 11.72 -10.90 11.73
C PHE A 615 10.99 -9.67 11.17
N TYR A 616 11.33 -8.48 11.68
CA TYR A 616 10.62 -7.25 11.34
C TYR A 616 11.53 -6.02 11.38
N PRO A 617 11.43 -5.09 10.42
CA PRO A 617 12.22 -3.87 10.36
C PRO A 617 11.61 -2.78 11.25
N VAL A 618 11.87 -2.82 12.55
CA VAL A 618 11.31 -1.86 13.52
C VAL A 618 11.70 -0.42 13.21
N CYS A 619 12.93 -0.22 12.74
CA CYS A 619 13.50 1.11 12.48
C CYS A 619 14.10 1.17 11.07
N PRO A 620 13.31 1.46 10.02
CA PRO A 620 13.86 1.71 8.70
C PRO A 620 14.89 2.85 8.74
N GLY A 621 15.95 2.73 7.93
CA GLY A 621 17.16 3.55 8.06
C GLY A 621 18.24 2.90 8.93
N SER A 622 17.87 1.89 9.72
CA SER A 622 18.77 0.93 10.36
C SER A 622 18.91 -0.33 9.49
N THR A 623 20.03 -1.01 9.61
CA THR A 623 20.27 -2.29 8.92
C THR A 623 19.69 -3.50 9.67
N GLN A 624 19.09 -3.28 10.84
CA GLN A 624 18.63 -4.32 11.74
C GLN A 624 17.17 -4.69 11.54
N TYR A 625 16.90 -6.00 11.63
CA TYR A 625 15.56 -6.58 11.69
C TYR A 625 15.42 -7.32 13.02
N MET A 626 14.43 -6.97 13.81
CA MET A 626 14.20 -7.63 15.10
C MET A 626 13.55 -9.00 14.90
N ILE A 627 13.93 -9.98 15.72
CA ILE A 627 13.44 -11.35 15.60
C ILE A 627 12.12 -11.49 16.35
N GLY A 628 11.08 -11.95 15.65
CA GLY A 628 9.81 -12.35 16.24
C GLY A 628 9.74 -13.88 16.42
N SER A 629 8.65 -14.48 15.94
CA SER A 629 8.46 -15.93 15.96
C SER A 629 8.12 -16.42 14.55
N PRO A 630 8.94 -17.27 13.92
CA PRO A 630 8.63 -17.78 12.59
C PRO A 630 7.29 -18.52 12.61
N TYR A 631 6.49 -18.33 11.57
CA TYR A 631 5.16 -18.94 11.47
C TYR A 631 5.19 -20.32 10.82
N PHE A 632 6.07 -20.50 9.83
CA PHE A 632 6.18 -21.70 9.02
C PHE A 632 7.32 -22.62 9.48
N HIS A 633 7.21 -23.91 9.17
CA HIS A 633 8.29 -24.86 9.43
C HIS A 633 9.54 -24.54 8.61
N MET A 634 9.34 -24.10 7.37
CA MET A 634 10.40 -23.65 6.48
C MET A 634 9.92 -22.48 5.62
N ALA A 635 10.82 -21.53 5.42
CA ALA A 635 10.66 -20.48 4.43
C ALA A 635 11.98 -20.25 3.69
N LYS A 636 11.90 -19.95 2.39
CA LYS A 636 13.03 -19.57 1.55
C LYS A 636 12.76 -18.24 0.89
N VAL A 637 13.73 -17.34 0.95
CA VAL A 637 13.67 -16.04 0.26
C VAL A 637 14.74 -16.02 -0.81
N HIS A 638 14.33 -16.03 -2.06
CA HIS A 638 15.21 -15.99 -3.24
C HIS A 638 15.53 -14.54 -3.58
N LEU A 639 16.75 -14.13 -3.28
CA LEU A 639 17.21 -12.76 -3.47
C LEU A 639 17.62 -12.48 -4.92
N GLU A 640 17.54 -11.22 -5.34
CA GLU A 640 17.94 -10.80 -6.69
C GLU A 640 19.44 -11.00 -6.97
N ASN A 641 20.28 -11.09 -5.92
CA ASN A 641 21.70 -11.41 -6.06
C ASN A 641 21.99 -12.90 -6.31
N GLY A 642 20.93 -13.73 -6.48
CA GLY A 642 21.03 -15.16 -6.74
C GLY A 642 21.21 -16.04 -5.49
N LYS A 643 21.30 -15.45 -4.31
CA LYS A 643 21.39 -16.18 -3.04
C LYS A 643 20.01 -16.45 -2.45
N THR A 644 19.92 -17.40 -1.55
CA THR A 644 18.67 -17.77 -0.89
C THR A 644 18.84 -17.76 0.63
N ILE A 645 17.99 -17.00 1.31
CA ILE A 645 17.84 -17.09 2.76
C ILE A 645 16.96 -18.30 3.05
N THR A 646 17.42 -19.18 3.94
CA THR A 646 16.63 -20.34 4.38
C THR A 646 16.34 -20.20 5.88
N LEU A 647 15.08 -20.20 6.24
CA LEU A 647 14.58 -20.08 7.62
C LEU A 647 13.93 -21.41 7.98
N ARG A 648 14.38 -22.06 9.04
CA ARG A 648 13.85 -23.37 9.49
C ARG A 648 13.42 -23.31 10.94
N ALA A 649 12.22 -23.81 11.21
CA ALA A 649 11.64 -23.94 12.55
C ALA A 649 10.83 -25.24 12.61
N GLU A 650 11.50 -26.38 12.48
CA GLU A 650 10.88 -27.71 12.27
C GLU A 650 9.87 -28.11 13.36
N LYS A 651 10.12 -27.70 14.61
CA LYS A 651 9.25 -28.01 15.74
C LYS A 651 8.20 -26.92 16.03
N ASN A 652 8.12 -25.92 15.17
CA ASN A 652 7.20 -24.81 15.34
C ASN A 652 5.74 -25.27 15.17
N ASP A 653 4.91 -24.92 16.13
CA ASP A 653 3.46 -25.13 16.09
C ASP A 653 2.76 -24.07 16.96
N LYS A 654 1.49 -24.24 17.25
CA LYS A 654 0.72 -23.30 18.08
C LYS A 654 1.29 -23.13 19.49
N ASP A 655 1.81 -24.19 20.09
CA ASP A 655 2.32 -24.19 21.45
C ASP A 655 3.84 -23.96 21.47
N ASN A 656 4.59 -24.53 20.52
CA ASN A 656 6.04 -24.43 20.40
C ASN A 656 6.43 -23.20 19.55
N ARG A 657 6.06 -22.02 20.01
CA ARG A 657 6.27 -20.75 19.31
C ARG A 657 7.35 -19.86 19.93
N PHE A 658 7.96 -20.28 21.01
CA PHE A 658 9.03 -19.54 21.72
C PHE A 658 10.40 -20.04 21.29
N ILE A 659 11.28 -19.12 20.95
CA ILE A 659 12.63 -19.41 20.48
C ILE A 659 13.53 -19.68 21.68
N GLN A 660 14.12 -20.86 21.74
CA GLN A 660 15.10 -21.25 22.73
C GLN A 660 16.54 -21.01 22.25
N HIS A 661 16.80 -21.36 20.99
CA HIS A 661 18.12 -21.22 20.37
C HIS A 661 17.99 -20.81 18.91
N ILE A 662 18.97 -20.05 18.46
CA ILE A 662 19.13 -19.68 17.05
C ILE A 662 20.52 -20.12 16.61
N THR A 663 20.61 -20.71 15.42
CA THR A 663 21.89 -20.87 14.73
C THR A 663 21.86 -20.20 13.37
N MET A 664 23.00 -19.65 12.97
CA MET A 664 23.20 -19.13 11.62
C MET A 664 24.32 -19.90 10.95
N ASN A 665 24.04 -20.58 9.84
CA ASN A 665 24.95 -21.47 9.15
C ASN A 665 25.58 -22.53 10.09
N GLY A 666 24.78 -23.08 11.01
CA GLY A 666 25.18 -24.08 11.97
C GLY A 666 25.97 -23.55 13.17
N GLN A 667 26.22 -22.26 13.28
CA GLN A 667 26.91 -21.65 14.42
C GLN A 667 25.90 -20.98 15.35
N PRO A 668 26.09 -21.04 16.69
CA PRO A 668 25.23 -20.32 17.62
C PRO A 668 25.12 -18.83 17.30
N TYR A 669 23.91 -18.31 17.32
CA TYR A 669 23.63 -16.90 17.06
C TYR A 669 22.93 -16.27 18.28
N PRO A 670 23.64 -15.40 19.05
CA PRO A 670 23.14 -14.94 20.34
C PRO A 670 22.30 -13.67 20.29
N HIS A 671 22.02 -13.12 19.08
CA HIS A 671 21.32 -11.86 18.92
C HIS A 671 19.83 -12.09 18.65
N TYR A 672 19.00 -11.12 19.09
CA TYR A 672 17.57 -11.04 18.76
C TYR A 672 17.28 -10.12 17.57
N TYR A 673 18.27 -9.89 16.73
CA TYR A 673 18.14 -9.14 15.47
C TYR A 673 19.03 -9.77 14.39
N LEU A 674 18.68 -9.49 13.14
CA LEU A 674 19.43 -9.88 11.95
C LEU A 674 19.90 -8.60 11.24
N GLU A 675 21.12 -8.63 10.70
CA GLU A 675 21.64 -7.53 9.88
C GLU A 675 21.29 -7.74 8.41
N HIS A 676 20.97 -6.66 7.70
CA HIS A 676 20.63 -6.69 6.28
C HIS A 676 21.72 -7.37 5.43
N GLU A 677 22.99 -7.04 5.69
CA GLU A 677 24.13 -7.62 4.98
C GLU A 677 24.25 -9.13 5.24
N GLN A 678 23.96 -9.57 6.47
CA GLN A 678 23.92 -11.01 6.77
C GLN A 678 22.83 -11.71 5.96
N LEU A 679 21.64 -11.11 5.86
CA LEU A 679 20.54 -11.65 5.06
C LEU A 679 20.91 -11.72 3.58
N LEU A 680 21.59 -10.70 3.04
CA LEU A 680 22.06 -10.69 1.65
C LEU A 680 23.11 -11.78 1.35
N SER A 681 23.75 -12.33 2.36
CA SER A 681 24.69 -13.46 2.20
C SER A 681 23.99 -14.79 1.90
N GLY A 682 22.66 -14.86 2.08
CA GLY A 682 21.86 -16.08 1.90
C GLY A 682 22.09 -17.11 3.00
N PRO A 683 21.97 -16.75 4.29
CA PRO A 683 22.23 -17.66 5.39
C PRO A 683 21.16 -18.72 5.55
N ILE A 684 21.54 -19.82 6.21
CA ILE A 684 20.62 -20.78 6.79
C ILE A 684 20.45 -20.40 8.26
N ILE A 685 19.22 -20.08 8.66
CA ILE A 685 18.89 -19.70 10.04
C ILE A 685 17.95 -20.77 10.59
N ASP A 686 18.37 -21.44 11.64
CA ASP A 686 17.57 -22.45 12.33
C ASP A 686 17.09 -21.91 13.67
N PHE A 687 15.79 -22.00 13.89
CA PHE A 687 15.12 -21.63 15.14
C PHE A 687 14.70 -22.92 15.86
N THR A 688 15.24 -23.13 17.05
CA THR A 688 14.75 -24.17 17.95
C THR A 688 13.61 -23.58 18.78
N THR A 689 12.38 -24.03 18.50
CA THR A 689 11.19 -23.55 19.17
C THR A 689 10.67 -24.52 20.22
N VAL A 690 10.13 -23.98 21.32
CA VAL A 690 9.63 -24.73 22.47
C VAL A 690 8.33 -24.10 23.00
N SER A 691 7.62 -24.86 23.85
CA SER A 691 6.48 -24.35 24.60
C SER A 691 6.91 -23.40 25.73
N TYR A 692 5.99 -22.56 26.18
CA TYR A 692 6.23 -21.63 27.27
C TYR A 692 6.72 -22.30 28.57
N THR A 693 6.19 -23.48 28.90
CA THR A 693 6.59 -24.25 30.07
C THR A 693 8.07 -24.67 29.98
N HIS A 694 8.52 -25.07 28.79
CA HIS A 694 9.90 -25.43 28.53
C HIS A 694 10.85 -24.23 28.61
N LEU A 695 10.42 -23.08 28.10
CA LEU A 695 11.19 -21.85 28.16
C LEU A 695 11.45 -21.45 29.63
N ARG A 696 10.42 -21.43 30.48
CA ARG A 696 10.55 -21.13 31.93
C ARG A 696 11.38 -22.13 32.71
N ALA A 697 11.37 -23.41 32.34
CA ALA A 697 12.16 -24.42 33.03
C ALA A 697 13.69 -24.18 32.87
N HIS A 698 14.10 -23.54 31.80
CA HIS A 698 15.51 -23.17 31.56
C HIS A 698 15.92 -21.86 32.27
N GLU A 699 15.02 -20.88 32.39
CA GLU A 699 15.29 -19.64 33.13
C GLU A 699 15.50 -19.89 34.63
N THR A 700 14.71 -20.78 35.21
CA THR A 700 14.88 -21.17 36.64
C THR A 700 16.16 -21.93 36.89
N LYS A 701 16.74 -22.65 35.92
CA LYS A 701 18.05 -23.30 36.06
C LYS A 701 19.21 -22.33 35.91
N ALA A 702 19.08 -21.30 35.08
CA ALA A 702 20.13 -20.27 34.94
C ALA A 702 20.25 -19.32 36.14
N ASN A 703 19.17 -19.16 36.93
CA ASN A 703 19.15 -18.36 38.14
C ASN A 703 19.54 -19.13 39.42
N LEU A 704 19.91 -20.41 39.27
CA LEU A 704 20.33 -21.29 40.38
C LEU A 704 21.81 -21.70 40.35
N VAL A 705 22.61 -21.08 39.46
CA VAL A 705 24.07 -21.29 39.37
C VAL A 705 24.83 -20.01 39.74
#